data_cacbe51ae5f6347de4ecf939419d745f
#
_entry.id   cacbe51ae5f6347de4ecf939419d745f
#
_cell.length_a   1.000
_cell.length_b   1.000
_cell.length_c   1.000
_cell.angle_alpha   90.00
_cell.angle_beta   90.00
_cell.angle_gamma   90.00
#
_symmetry.space_group_name_H-M   'P 1'
#
loop_
_entity.id
_entity.type
_entity.pdbx_description
1 polymer ?
#
loop_
_entity_poly.entity_id
_entity_poly.type
_entity_poly.pdbx_seq_one_letter_code
_entity_poly.pdbx_strand_id
1 'polypeptide(L)'
;MTDITRRGFLKGSGIAAGALAITSITPLTAVAASKRGSGVLTAGRMGPMLCEVKDGKLVATKNALPQTVPNSLQLTGPDQVYTQARVKYPMVRKGFLDSPAAPTGTRGKDEFVRVSWDEAYKLIHEQQMRIRKENGPEAVFAGSYGWRSSGVLHKAQTLLQRYMSMAGGYSGHLGDYSTGAAQIIMPHVMGSIEVYEQQTTHPMVLENSDVVVLWGMNPINTLKIAWTSSDCSGLEFFHQLKKSGKTIIAIDPMRSETVEFFEDKVQWIAPRPMTDVAMLMGIAHSLVKKGKHDKAFLDKYTTGYDKFEAYLMGKEDGVEKTAEWAADITGVPAKQLELLADIFSDNRTMLMAGWGIQRQQYGEQRHWMIATLAAMLGQIGLPGGGFGFSYHYSNGGNPARDAGVLPAISAALGGGSSAGNDWAVSGAVNSFPVARIVEALENPGAKYQHNGHERTFPDIKMIWWAGGANFTHHQDTNRLIKAWQKPELIVISEIYWTAAAKHADVVLPITTSFERNDLTMTGDYSNQHLVPMKKVVEPQGEARSDFDVFADMAELIKPGGRDVYTEGKSEMDWLKGFYEAAQKGGRAARVRMPNFGKFWDANELIEMKFNKKAASFVRHADFRKDPIMNPLGTPSGKIEIYSKTIEGYGYKDCPAHPTWMEPTEFYGSTKQGELQLMSAHAAHRLHSQFNYAKLREQYAIANREPISIHPEDAKAHGIKSGDLVRAYNDRGEVLVGALVTDGIKQGAVCIHEGGWPDLDPNTGMCRNGGVNVLTSDIPTSRLGNGCAANSALVKIEKYTGQAPALMAFTPPKGA
;
A
#
# COMPACT_ATOMS: atom_id res chain seq x y z
N MET A 1 -5.69 -36.38 10.90
CA MET A 1 -4.49 -35.75 11.49
C MET A 1 -3.30 -36.65 11.17
N THR A 2 -2.57 -36.31 10.10
CA THR A 2 -1.37 -37.08 9.71
C THR A 2 -0.21 -36.59 10.55
N ASP A 3 0.49 -37.49 11.21
CA ASP A 3 1.67 -37.20 12.02
C ASP A 3 2.76 -36.54 11.16
N ILE A 4 3.01 -35.26 11.39
CA ILE A 4 4.05 -34.50 10.70
C ILE A 4 5.36 -34.73 11.45
N THR A 5 6.19 -35.63 10.93
CA THR A 5 7.57 -35.82 11.40
C THR A 5 8.52 -34.96 10.60
N ARG A 6 9.70 -34.62 11.17
CA ARG A 6 10.79 -33.90 10.47
C ARG A 6 11.10 -34.48 9.09
N ARG A 7 10.99 -35.80 8.94
CA ARG A 7 11.19 -36.54 7.67
C ARG A 7 10.04 -36.35 6.68
N GLY A 8 8.81 -36.21 7.14
CA GLY A 8 7.64 -35.95 6.30
C GLY A 8 7.60 -34.51 5.84
N PHE A 9 8.04 -33.56 6.70
CA PHE A 9 8.17 -32.15 6.40
C PHE A 9 9.23 -31.90 5.31
N LEU A 10 10.37 -32.60 5.38
CA LEU A 10 11.47 -32.47 4.40
C LEU A 10 11.31 -33.37 3.17
N LYS A 11 10.46 -34.40 3.20
CA LYS A 11 10.25 -35.28 2.03
C LYS A 11 9.38 -34.70 0.94
N GLY A 12 8.64 -33.62 1.21
CA GLY A 12 7.91 -32.85 0.22
C GLY A 12 8.82 -31.96 -0.64
N SER A 13 10.03 -31.68 -0.17
CA SER A 13 11.06 -30.93 -0.87
C SER A 13 12.24 -31.89 -1.11
N GLY A 14 12.34 -32.43 -2.33
CA GLY A 14 13.41 -33.33 -2.72
C GLY A 14 14.80 -32.70 -2.52
N ILE A 15 15.52 -33.16 -1.50
CA ILE A 15 16.93 -32.83 -1.32
C ILE A 15 17.74 -33.69 -2.32
N ALA A 16 18.07 -33.14 -3.47
CA ALA A 16 19.19 -33.59 -4.26
C ALA A 16 20.34 -32.61 -3.97
N ALA A 17 21.25 -33.00 -3.07
CA ALA A 17 22.57 -32.39 -2.97
C ALA A 17 23.33 -32.77 -4.26
N GLY A 18 23.11 -32.01 -5.31
CA GLY A 18 23.92 -32.03 -6.54
C GLY A 18 24.65 -30.71 -6.62
N ALA A 19 25.98 -30.73 -6.59
CA ALA A 19 26.79 -29.60 -6.99
C ALA A 19 26.36 -29.19 -8.41
N LEU A 20 25.49 -28.22 -8.52
CA LEU A 20 25.16 -27.54 -9.78
C LEU A 20 26.38 -26.71 -10.13
N ALA A 21 27.14 -27.25 -11.11
CA ALA A 21 28.05 -26.42 -11.88
C ALA A 21 27.34 -25.14 -12.26
N ILE A 22 27.93 -24.00 -11.93
CA ILE A 22 27.53 -22.67 -12.38
C ILE A 22 27.49 -22.71 -13.91
N THR A 23 26.37 -23.15 -14.48
CA THR A 23 26.08 -22.77 -15.86
C THR A 23 25.92 -21.26 -15.80
N SER A 24 26.93 -20.59 -16.32
CA SER A 24 26.95 -19.15 -16.57
C SER A 24 25.53 -18.69 -16.83
N ILE A 25 25.02 -17.81 -15.93
CA ILE A 25 23.92 -16.92 -16.27
C ILE A 25 24.42 -16.24 -17.54
N THR A 26 24.01 -16.77 -18.68
CA THR A 26 24.19 -16.09 -19.96
C THR A 26 23.53 -14.73 -19.68
N PRO A 27 24.28 -13.62 -19.74
CA PRO A 27 23.63 -12.33 -19.73
C PRO A 27 22.57 -12.49 -20.83
N LEU A 28 21.31 -12.22 -20.51
CA LEU A 28 20.30 -11.99 -21.53
C LEU A 28 20.97 -10.98 -22.45
N THR A 29 21.61 -11.51 -23.49
CA THR A 29 22.14 -10.71 -24.60
C THR A 29 20.95 -9.84 -24.95
N ALA A 30 21.17 -8.53 -24.98
CA ALA A 30 20.20 -7.56 -25.42
C ALA A 30 19.35 -8.23 -26.50
N VAL A 31 18.12 -8.60 -26.15
CA VAL A 31 17.17 -9.13 -27.13
C VAL A 31 17.03 -7.94 -28.06
N ALA A 32 17.66 -8.06 -29.21
CA ALA A 32 17.59 -7.09 -30.30
C ALA A 32 16.09 -6.74 -30.36
N ALA A 33 15.76 -5.47 -30.30
CA ALA A 33 14.41 -4.98 -30.28
C ALA A 33 13.57 -5.77 -31.28
N SER A 34 12.87 -6.79 -30.82
CA SER A 34 11.91 -7.50 -31.66
C SER A 34 11.02 -6.42 -32.20
N LYS A 35 10.72 -6.39 -33.51
CA LYS A 35 9.79 -5.41 -34.13
C LYS A 35 8.55 -5.36 -33.25
N ARG A 36 8.54 -4.39 -32.32
CA ARG A 36 7.43 -4.21 -31.37
C ARG A 36 6.21 -3.87 -32.19
N GLY A 37 5.07 -4.44 -31.83
CA GLY A 37 3.83 -4.22 -32.54
C GLY A 37 3.51 -2.72 -32.65
N SER A 38 2.79 -2.33 -33.69
CA SER A 38 2.32 -0.97 -33.89
C SER A 38 1.45 -0.53 -32.70
N GLY A 39 1.82 0.55 -32.00
CA GLY A 39 1.07 1.09 -30.87
C GLY A 39 1.80 2.24 -30.18
N VAL A 40 1.08 3.07 -29.43
CA VAL A 40 1.66 4.16 -28.64
C VAL A 40 2.13 3.61 -27.30
N LEU A 41 3.40 3.86 -26.96
CA LEU A 41 3.96 3.44 -25.68
C LEU A 41 3.55 4.42 -24.56
N THR A 42 3.00 3.87 -23.49
CA THR A 42 2.74 4.55 -22.23
C THR A 42 3.02 3.62 -21.06
N ALA A 43 2.76 4.07 -19.83
CA ALA A 43 2.91 3.26 -18.64
C ALA A 43 1.86 3.59 -17.58
N GLY A 44 1.61 2.63 -16.72
CA GLY A 44 0.86 2.78 -15.49
C GLY A 44 1.57 2.05 -14.34
N ARG A 45 0.94 2.00 -13.18
CA ARG A 45 1.46 1.26 -12.02
C ARG A 45 1.67 -0.23 -12.31
N MET A 46 0.86 -0.79 -13.20
CA MET A 46 0.90 -2.18 -13.64
C MET A 46 2.00 -2.48 -14.67
N GLY A 47 2.75 -1.50 -15.12
CA GLY A 47 3.86 -1.65 -16.07
C GLY A 47 3.71 -0.84 -17.35
N PRO A 48 4.73 -0.86 -18.22
CA PRO A 48 4.68 -0.28 -19.56
C PRO A 48 3.72 -1.03 -20.46
N MET A 49 2.98 -0.27 -21.29
CA MET A 49 1.93 -0.78 -22.17
C MET A 49 2.05 -0.22 -23.58
N LEU A 50 1.75 -1.04 -24.58
CA LEU A 50 1.49 -0.62 -25.94
C LEU A 50 -0.01 -0.45 -26.14
N CYS A 51 -0.41 0.73 -26.59
CA CYS A 51 -1.79 1.14 -26.77
C CYS A 51 -2.18 1.11 -28.25
N GLU A 52 -3.24 0.39 -28.58
CA GLU A 52 -3.81 0.37 -29.91
C GLU A 52 -4.93 1.41 -30.01
N VAL A 53 -4.80 2.33 -30.96
CA VAL A 53 -5.78 3.41 -31.21
C VAL A 53 -6.41 3.21 -32.58
N LYS A 54 -7.74 3.24 -32.64
CA LYS A 54 -8.54 3.24 -33.88
C LYS A 54 -9.52 4.40 -33.85
N ASP A 55 -9.54 5.17 -34.90
CA ASP A 55 -10.46 6.33 -35.05
C ASP A 55 -10.42 7.28 -33.84
N GLY A 56 -9.21 7.55 -33.33
CA GLY A 56 -8.97 8.40 -32.15
C GLY A 56 -9.37 7.79 -30.80
N LYS A 57 -9.77 6.51 -30.76
CA LYS A 57 -10.16 5.81 -29.53
C LYS A 57 -9.16 4.73 -29.16
N LEU A 58 -8.83 4.66 -27.88
CA LEU A 58 -8.05 3.55 -27.30
C LEU A 58 -8.94 2.29 -27.31
N VAL A 59 -8.55 1.27 -28.08
CA VAL A 59 -9.32 0.03 -28.23
C VAL A 59 -8.71 -1.16 -27.50
N ALA A 60 -7.39 -1.16 -27.29
CA ALA A 60 -6.69 -2.21 -26.56
C ALA A 60 -5.39 -1.71 -25.93
N THR A 61 -4.98 -2.36 -24.86
CA THR A 61 -3.65 -2.22 -24.25
C THR A 61 -2.99 -3.58 -24.13
N LYS A 62 -1.67 -3.65 -24.35
CA LYS A 62 -0.87 -4.88 -24.29
C LYS A 62 0.39 -4.61 -23.48
N ASN A 63 0.92 -5.64 -22.85
CA ASN A 63 2.20 -5.55 -22.16
C ASN A 63 3.31 -5.12 -23.14
N ALA A 64 4.12 -4.15 -22.74
CA ALA A 64 5.29 -3.74 -23.51
C ALA A 64 6.56 -4.52 -23.14
N LEU A 65 6.56 -5.20 -21.99
CA LEU A 65 7.66 -6.03 -21.50
C LEU A 65 7.25 -7.51 -21.50
N PRO A 66 8.21 -8.44 -21.72
CA PRO A 66 7.98 -9.87 -21.50
C PRO A 66 7.55 -10.12 -20.04
N GLN A 67 6.64 -11.05 -19.83
CA GLN A 67 6.14 -11.41 -18.50
C GLN A 67 6.07 -12.92 -18.34
N THR A 68 6.68 -13.44 -17.28
CA THR A 68 6.59 -14.85 -16.90
C THR A 68 5.22 -15.13 -16.24
N VAL A 69 4.70 -14.16 -15.47
CA VAL A 69 3.37 -14.20 -14.86
C VAL A 69 2.51 -13.12 -15.52
N PRO A 70 1.40 -13.50 -16.17
CA PRO A 70 0.51 -12.53 -16.83
C PRO A 70 -0.04 -11.48 -15.87
N ASN A 71 -0.07 -10.22 -16.32
CA ASN A 71 -0.65 -9.11 -15.57
C ASN A 71 -1.90 -8.57 -16.28
N SER A 72 -3.06 -9.10 -15.90
CA SER A 72 -4.35 -8.71 -16.50
C SER A 72 -4.72 -7.25 -16.26
N LEU A 73 -4.15 -6.59 -15.25
CA LEU A 73 -4.42 -5.17 -14.98
C LEU A 73 -3.96 -4.27 -16.14
N GLN A 74 -2.98 -4.70 -16.93
CA GLN A 74 -2.53 -3.96 -18.10
C GLN A 74 -3.55 -3.96 -19.27
N LEU A 75 -4.57 -4.81 -19.22
CA LEU A 75 -5.61 -4.90 -20.27
C LEU A 75 -6.76 -3.92 -20.04
N THR A 76 -6.76 -3.18 -18.93
CA THR A 76 -7.88 -2.30 -18.53
C THR A 76 -7.87 -0.89 -19.15
N GLY A 77 -6.92 -0.58 -20.04
CA GLY A 77 -6.78 0.77 -20.60
C GLY A 77 -8.08 1.38 -21.14
N PRO A 78 -8.82 0.70 -22.04
CA PRO A 78 -10.10 1.22 -22.54
C PRO A 78 -11.12 1.47 -21.42
N ASP A 79 -11.21 0.58 -20.42
CA ASP A 79 -12.12 0.74 -19.29
C ASP A 79 -11.76 1.97 -18.44
N GLN A 80 -10.47 2.28 -18.28
CA GLN A 80 -10.02 3.47 -17.56
C GLN A 80 -10.43 4.78 -18.23
N VAL A 81 -10.46 4.82 -19.57
CA VAL A 81 -10.80 6.03 -20.32
C VAL A 81 -12.33 6.17 -20.48
N TYR A 82 -13.03 5.07 -20.79
CA TYR A 82 -14.41 5.13 -21.29
C TYR A 82 -15.48 4.58 -20.34
N THR A 83 -15.13 4.29 -19.08
CA THR A 83 -16.15 3.86 -18.10
C THR A 83 -17.27 4.90 -17.96
N GLN A 84 -18.50 4.43 -17.71
CA GLN A 84 -19.62 5.32 -17.39
C GLN A 84 -19.39 6.16 -16.11
N ALA A 85 -18.53 5.69 -15.19
CA ALA A 85 -18.18 6.41 -13.98
C ALA A 85 -17.27 7.62 -14.21
N ARG A 86 -16.90 7.94 -15.46
CA ARG A 86 -15.97 9.02 -15.79
C ARG A 86 -16.53 10.39 -15.44
N VAL A 87 -15.79 11.21 -14.68
CA VAL A 87 -16.09 12.65 -14.51
C VAL A 87 -15.62 13.36 -15.76
N LYS A 88 -16.51 14.09 -16.44
CA LYS A 88 -16.24 14.72 -17.74
C LYS A 88 -16.24 16.24 -17.69
N TYR A 89 -16.89 16.84 -16.73
CA TYR A 89 -17.11 18.28 -16.60
C TYR A 89 -16.88 18.72 -15.16
N PRO A 90 -16.52 20.01 -14.91
CA PRO A 90 -16.55 20.57 -13.58
C PRO A 90 -17.99 20.54 -13.05
N MET A 91 -18.16 19.98 -11.86
CA MET A 91 -19.47 19.75 -11.27
C MET A 91 -19.51 20.33 -9.85
N VAL A 92 -20.59 20.99 -9.51
CA VAL A 92 -20.82 21.59 -8.20
C VAL A 92 -22.10 21.01 -7.60
N ARG A 93 -22.03 20.59 -6.34
CA ARG A 93 -23.20 20.11 -5.60
C ARG A 93 -24.20 21.27 -5.41
N LYS A 94 -25.47 21.03 -5.68
CA LYS A 94 -26.51 22.06 -5.66
C LYS A 94 -26.58 22.81 -4.33
N GLY A 95 -26.62 22.10 -3.19
CA GLY A 95 -26.67 22.72 -1.87
C GLY A 95 -25.45 23.56 -1.52
N PHE A 96 -24.30 23.36 -2.19
CA PHE A 96 -23.15 24.23 -2.09
C PHE A 96 -23.30 25.45 -3.05
N LEU A 97 -23.75 25.22 -4.27
CA LEU A 97 -23.93 26.29 -5.25
C LEU A 97 -24.94 27.35 -4.78
N ASP A 98 -26.02 26.88 -4.15
CA ASP A 98 -27.08 27.76 -3.61
C ASP A 98 -26.59 28.59 -2.39
N SER A 99 -25.62 28.09 -1.61
CA SER A 99 -25.09 28.75 -0.40
C SER A 99 -23.62 28.37 -0.11
N PRO A 100 -22.64 28.91 -0.85
CA PRO A 100 -21.23 28.51 -0.74
C PRO A 100 -20.60 28.79 0.64
N ALA A 101 -21.04 29.85 1.35
CA ALA A 101 -20.48 30.21 2.67
C ALA A 101 -21.08 29.37 3.83
N ALA A 102 -22.21 28.75 3.62
CA ALA A 102 -22.90 27.92 4.61
C ALA A 102 -23.62 26.74 3.92
N PRO A 103 -22.86 25.78 3.36
CA PRO A 103 -23.46 24.70 2.60
C PRO A 103 -24.33 23.81 3.48
N THR A 104 -25.41 23.29 2.89
CA THR A 104 -26.30 22.34 3.57
C THR A 104 -25.63 20.98 3.79
N GLY A 105 -25.94 20.27 4.87
CA GLY A 105 -25.39 18.95 5.24
C GLY A 105 -25.93 17.78 4.38
N THR A 106 -26.00 17.94 3.05
CA THR A 106 -26.61 16.97 2.10
C THR A 106 -25.60 16.29 1.19
N ARG A 107 -24.30 16.37 1.48
CA ARG A 107 -23.26 15.65 0.74
C ARG A 107 -23.58 14.17 0.66
N GLY A 108 -23.47 13.63 -0.56
CA GLY A 108 -23.83 12.25 -0.89
C GLY A 108 -25.30 12.04 -1.27
N LYS A 109 -26.18 13.07 -1.13
CA LYS A 109 -27.61 12.98 -1.44
C LYS A 109 -28.09 14.02 -2.47
N ASP A 110 -27.36 15.13 -2.60
CA ASP A 110 -27.70 16.19 -3.54
C ASP A 110 -27.43 15.79 -5.01
N GLU A 111 -28.11 16.49 -5.91
CA GLU A 111 -27.75 16.52 -7.33
C GLU A 111 -26.55 17.43 -7.58
N PHE A 112 -25.87 17.20 -8.68
CA PHE A 112 -24.75 18.00 -9.15
C PHE A 112 -25.18 18.85 -10.33
N VAL A 113 -24.57 20.03 -10.46
CA VAL A 113 -24.81 20.98 -11.55
C VAL A 113 -23.49 21.19 -12.29
N ARG A 114 -23.50 21.06 -13.61
CA ARG A 114 -22.35 21.39 -14.43
C ARG A 114 -22.13 22.91 -14.41
N VAL A 115 -20.87 23.30 -14.21
CA VAL A 115 -20.42 24.70 -14.30
C VAL A 115 -19.25 24.79 -15.27
N SER A 116 -18.87 26.02 -15.66
CA SER A 116 -17.63 26.26 -16.38
C SER A 116 -16.40 26.09 -15.44
N TRP A 117 -15.23 25.92 -16.04
CA TRP A 117 -13.98 25.89 -15.26
C TRP A 117 -13.76 27.22 -14.50
N ASP A 118 -14.06 28.33 -15.13
CA ASP A 118 -13.90 29.67 -14.51
C ASP A 118 -14.82 29.86 -13.30
N GLU A 119 -16.07 29.39 -13.39
CA GLU A 119 -16.99 29.39 -12.25
C GLU A 119 -16.51 28.47 -11.11
N ALA A 120 -16.04 27.27 -11.44
CA ALA A 120 -15.50 26.33 -10.45
C ALA A 120 -14.27 26.93 -9.75
N TYR A 121 -13.31 27.47 -10.52
CA TYR A 121 -12.12 28.10 -9.96
C TYR A 121 -12.46 29.30 -9.08
N LYS A 122 -13.38 30.17 -9.51
CA LYS A 122 -13.82 31.34 -8.75
C LYS A 122 -14.44 30.91 -7.42
N LEU A 123 -15.38 29.95 -7.44
CA LEU A 123 -16.02 29.44 -6.23
C LEU A 123 -15.00 28.86 -5.24
N ILE A 124 -14.07 28.04 -5.73
CA ILE A 124 -13.03 27.45 -4.88
C ILE A 124 -12.14 28.55 -4.30
N HIS A 125 -11.65 29.47 -5.14
CA HIS A 125 -10.74 30.54 -4.73
C HIS A 125 -11.37 31.44 -3.66
N GLU A 126 -12.58 31.93 -3.90
CA GLU A 126 -13.29 32.82 -2.97
C GLU A 126 -13.47 32.17 -1.60
N GLN A 127 -13.93 30.93 -1.55
CA GLN A 127 -14.13 30.23 -0.29
C GLN A 127 -12.82 29.84 0.38
N GLN A 128 -11.82 29.39 -0.37
CA GLN A 128 -10.49 29.10 0.17
C GLN A 128 -9.87 30.34 0.81
N MET A 129 -9.93 31.48 0.17
CA MET A 129 -9.35 32.72 0.69
C MET A 129 -10.13 33.24 1.90
N ARG A 130 -11.45 33.12 1.90
CA ARG A 130 -12.29 33.42 3.08
C ARG A 130 -11.88 32.54 4.26
N ILE A 131 -11.87 31.23 4.09
CA ILE A 131 -11.53 30.27 5.16
C ILE A 131 -10.12 30.55 5.72
N ARG A 132 -9.15 30.82 4.85
CA ARG A 132 -7.78 31.16 5.27
C ARG A 132 -7.73 32.45 6.09
N LYS A 133 -8.48 33.48 5.68
CA LYS A 133 -8.53 34.75 6.38
C LYS A 133 -9.17 34.62 7.76
N GLU A 134 -10.22 33.81 7.87
CA GLU A 134 -10.98 33.62 9.11
C GLU A 134 -10.33 32.61 10.07
N ASN A 135 -9.70 31.54 9.56
CA ASN A 135 -9.28 30.40 10.37
C ASN A 135 -7.78 30.05 10.22
N GLY A 136 -7.03 30.78 9.36
CA GLY A 136 -5.63 30.50 9.11
C GLY A 136 -5.36 29.34 8.15
N PRO A 137 -4.07 29.07 7.80
CA PRO A 137 -3.69 28.04 6.85
C PRO A 137 -3.92 26.61 7.38
N GLU A 138 -3.95 26.40 8.71
CA GLU A 138 -4.19 25.10 9.32
C GLU A 138 -5.60 24.55 9.03
N ALA A 139 -6.55 25.45 8.76
CA ALA A 139 -7.93 25.09 8.45
C ALA A 139 -8.11 24.49 7.05
N VAL A 140 -7.08 24.51 6.20
CA VAL A 140 -7.09 23.97 4.84
C VAL A 140 -6.29 22.68 4.80
N PHE A 141 -6.95 21.52 4.65
CA PHE A 141 -6.28 20.24 4.53
C PHE A 141 -6.00 19.91 3.07
N ALA A 142 -4.71 19.67 2.76
CA ALA A 142 -4.20 19.22 1.46
C ALA A 142 -3.27 17.99 1.61
N GLY A 143 -3.54 17.19 2.61
CA GLY A 143 -2.81 15.97 2.93
C GLY A 143 -3.35 14.73 2.21
N SER A 144 -3.76 14.85 0.94
CA SER A 144 -4.24 13.71 0.14
C SER A 144 -3.29 12.52 0.24
N TYR A 145 -3.85 11.34 0.43
CA TYR A 145 -3.10 10.09 0.44
C TYR A 145 -3.72 9.06 -0.50
N GLY A 146 -2.89 8.29 -1.15
CA GLY A 146 -3.26 7.18 -2.03
C GLY A 146 -2.38 7.08 -3.26
N TRP A 147 -2.66 6.09 -4.07
CA TRP A 147 -1.95 5.86 -5.32
C TRP A 147 -2.37 6.91 -6.35
N ARG A 148 -1.37 7.51 -7.01
CA ARG A 148 -1.49 8.55 -8.03
C ARG A 148 -0.86 8.07 -9.33
N SER A 149 -0.72 8.94 -10.35
CA SER A 149 0.03 8.62 -11.57
C SER A 149 1.43 8.09 -11.25
N SER A 150 1.92 7.14 -12.06
CA SER A 150 3.28 6.62 -11.99
C SER A 150 4.32 7.59 -12.55
N GLY A 151 3.89 8.65 -13.24
CA GLY A 151 4.75 9.65 -13.86
C GLY A 151 5.46 10.57 -12.87
N VAL A 152 6.46 11.31 -13.37
CA VAL A 152 7.29 12.21 -12.55
C VAL A 152 6.75 13.64 -12.48
N LEU A 153 5.95 14.08 -13.46
CA LEU A 153 5.33 15.41 -13.49
C LEU A 153 3.93 15.40 -12.86
N HIS A 154 3.05 14.53 -13.34
CA HIS A 154 1.64 14.54 -12.92
C HIS A 154 1.42 13.78 -11.59
N LYS A 155 2.09 14.25 -10.54
CA LYS A 155 1.93 13.77 -9.16
C LYS A 155 0.88 14.61 -8.45
N ALA A 156 -0.40 14.27 -8.58
CA ALA A 156 -1.54 15.05 -8.13
C ALA A 156 -1.38 15.65 -6.72
N GLN A 157 -0.99 14.83 -5.73
CA GLN A 157 -0.77 15.30 -4.34
C GLN A 157 0.35 16.33 -4.24
N THR A 158 1.47 16.09 -4.93
CA THR A 158 2.62 17.01 -4.94
C THR A 158 2.27 18.32 -5.63
N LEU A 159 1.52 18.25 -6.72
CA LEU A 159 1.05 19.42 -7.46
C LEU A 159 0.06 20.25 -6.63
N LEU A 160 -0.87 19.60 -5.93
CA LEU A 160 -1.76 20.26 -4.97
C LEU A 160 -0.96 20.96 -3.86
N GLN A 161 0.00 20.27 -3.24
CA GLN A 161 0.82 20.83 -2.17
C GLN A 161 1.68 21.99 -2.65
N ARG A 162 2.18 21.94 -3.90
CA ARG A 162 2.90 23.05 -4.54
C ARG A 162 2.01 24.29 -4.66
N TYR A 163 0.77 24.14 -5.11
CA TYR A 163 -0.21 25.22 -5.15
C TYR A 163 -0.55 25.75 -3.74
N MET A 164 -0.81 24.86 -2.79
CA MET A 164 -1.16 25.24 -1.43
C MET A 164 -0.03 25.94 -0.69
N SER A 165 1.23 25.61 -1.02
CA SER A 165 2.39 26.34 -0.50
C SER A 165 2.42 27.78 -1.00
N MET A 166 2.06 28.03 -2.27
CA MET A 166 1.91 29.39 -2.82
C MET A 166 0.72 30.14 -2.21
N ALA A 167 -0.34 29.42 -1.87
CA ALA A 167 -1.55 29.98 -1.26
C ALA A 167 -1.42 30.26 0.25
N GLY A 168 -0.24 30.10 0.86
CA GLY A 168 0.04 30.46 2.25
C GLY A 168 0.09 29.30 3.23
N GLY A 169 0.27 28.06 2.77
CA GLY A 169 0.42 26.87 3.62
C GLY A 169 -0.87 26.05 3.79
N TYR A 170 -0.77 24.91 4.49
CA TYR A 170 -1.88 23.94 4.62
C TYR A 170 -1.62 22.96 5.76
N SER A 171 -2.65 22.24 6.19
CA SER A 171 -2.51 21.03 6.99
C SER A 171 -2.25 19.83 6.08
N GLY A 172 -1.17 19.08 6.38
CA GLY A 172 -0.77 17.87 5.67
C GLY A 172 -1.09 16.60 6.46
N HIS A 173 -0.54 15.46 5.98
CA HIS A 173 -0.61 14.18 6.69
C HIS A 173 0.78 13.66 7.08
N LEU A 174 0.81 12.78 8.08
CA LEU A 174 1.94 11.96 8.50
C LEU A 174 1.64 10.49 8.17
N GLY A 175 2.67 9.73 7.85
CA GLY A 175 2.56 8.29 7.61
C GLY A 175 1.67 7.94 6.43
N ASP A 176 1.21 6.71 6.44
CA ASP A 176 0.37 6.14 5.39
C ASP A 176 -0.55 5.02 5.94
N TYR A 177 -1.51 4.56 5.11
CA TYR A 177 -2.33 3.38 5.43
C TYR A 177 -1.57 2.07 5.20
N SER A 178 -0.49 2.08 4.43
CA SER A 178 0.24 0.87 4.03
C SER A 178 1.06 0.30 5.19
N THR A 179 1.82 1.16 5.88
CA THR A 179 2.84 0.77 6.86
C THR A 179 2.84 1.64 8.13
N GLY A 180 1.72 2.30 8.44
CA GLY A 180 1.62 3.30 9.51
C GLY A 180 2.19 2.90 10.87
N ALA A 181 2.13 1.61 11.24
CA ALA A 181 2.78 1.08 12.44
C ALA A 181 4.26 0.75 12.20
N ALA A 182 4.56 -0.01 11.14
CA ALA A 182 5.91 -0.53 10.91
C ALA A 182 6.93 0.58 10.60
N GLN A 183 6.55 1.60 9.83
CA GLN A 183 7.45 2.72 9.53
C GLN A 183 7.81 3.58 10.76
N ILE A 184 7.02 3.50 11.84
CA ILE A 184 7.31 4.21 13.09
C ILE A 184 8.09 3.33 14.06
N ILE A 185 7.77 2.03 14.18
CA ILE A 185 8.46 1.15 15.12
C ILE A 185 9.87 0.77 14.62
N MET A 186 10.05 0.50 13.32
CA MET A 186 11.34 -0.01 12.82
C MET A 186 12.54 0.95 13.01
N PRO A 187 12.39 2.29 12.91
CA PRO A 187 13.46 3.21 13.32
C PRO A 187 13.91 3.05 14.78
N HIS A 188 13.01 2.70 15.71
CA HIS A 188 13.38 2.42 17.11
C HIS A 188 14.08 1.07 17.28
N VAL A 189 13.85 0.12 16.35
CA VAL A 189 14.40 -1.25 16.42
C VAL A 189 15.68 -1.39 15.62
N MET A 190 15.71 -0.88 14.39
CA MET A 190 16.76 -1.07 13.39
C MET A 190 17.43 0.24 12.97
N GLY A 191 16.95 1.39 13.45
CA GLY A 191 17.48 2.70 13.08
C GLY A 191 17.13 3.17 11.66
N SER A 192 16.28 2.43 10.95
CA SER A 192 15.75 2.78 9.62
C SER A 192 14.33 2.25 9.44
N ILE A 193 13.62 2.76 8.44
CA ILE A 193 12.20 2.41 8.20
C ILE A 193 12.01 0.93 7.83
N GLU A 194 13.02 0.25 7.31
CA GLU A 194 13.05 -1.15 6.85
C GLU A 194 12.00 -1.51 5.78
N VAL A 195 10.75 -1.12 5.97
CA VAL A 195 9.64 -1.45 5.04
C VAL A 195 9.76 -0.77 3.67
N TYR A 196 10.57 0.26 3.54
CA TYR A 196 10.83 0.98 2.28
C TYR A 196 12.30 0.94 1.85
N GLU A 197 13.09 0.07 2.45
CA GLU A 197 14.51 -0.03 2.14
C GLU A 197 14.80 -1.15 1.12
N GLN A 198 15.94 -1.05 0.43
CA GLN A 198 16.44 -2.13 -0.41
C GLN A 198 16.70 -3.38 0.44
N GLN A 199 16.08 -4.48 0.08
CA GLN A 199 16.26 -5.77 0.76
C GLN A 199 17.51 -6.51 0.24
N THR A 200 17.96 -7.53 0.97
CA THR A 200 18.90 -8.52 0.42
C THR A 200 18.41 -8.99 -0.93
N THR A 201 19.25 -8.93 -1.96
CA THR A 201 18.81 -9.09 -3.34
C THR A 201 18.32 -10.51 -3.65
N HIS A 202 17.45 -10.62 -4.63
CA HIS A 202 16.91 -11.89 -5.12
C HIS A 202 18.00 -12.92 -5.45
N PRO A 203 19.11 -12.57 -6.16
CA PRO A 203 20.22 -13.51 -6.35
C PRO A 203 20.80 -14.04 -5.05
N MET A 204 21.01 -13.18 -4.04
CA MET A 204 21.55 -13.61 -2.75
C MET A 204 20.63 -14.57 -2.02
N VAL A 205 19.31 -14.37 -2.11
CA VAL A 205 18.32 -15.31 -1.57
C VAL A 205 18.35 -16.63 -2.34
N LEU A 206 18.31 -16.60 -3.68
CA LEU A 206 18.31 -17.80 -4.51
C LEU A 206 19.59 -18.63 -4.35
N GLU A 207 20.73 -18.00 -4.17
CA GLU A 207 22.01 -18.69 -4.04
C GLU A 207 22.25 -19.25 -2.64
N ASN A 208 21.78 -18.56 -1.59
CA ASN A 208 22.26 -18.81 -0.23
C ASN A 208 21.19 -19.27 0.77
N SER A 209 19.89 -19.05 0.54
CA SER A 209 18.85 -19.52 1.46
C SER A 209 18.58 -21.01 1.26
N ASP A 210 18.35 -21.74 2.35
CA ASP A 210 17.80 -23.11 2.34
C ASP A 210 16.28 -23.06 2.53
N VAL A 211 15.83 -22.15 3.37
CA VAL A 211 14.42 -21.93 3.74
C VAL A 211 13.99 -20.50 3.43
N VAL A 212 12.87 -20.35 2.76
CA VAL A 212 12.22 -19.06 2.51
C VAL A 212 10.82 -19.09 3.13
N VAL A 213 10.59 -18.19 4.07
CA VAL A 213 9.30 -18.05 4.76
C VAL A 213 8.56 -16.85 4.20
N LEU A 214 7.33 -17.06 3.76
CA LEU A 214 6.42 -16.03 3.26
C LEU A 214 5.34 -15.80 4.33
N TRP A 215 5.52 -14.78 5.17
CA TRP A 215 4.66 -14.49 6.31
C TRP A 215 3.66 -13.38 6.00
N GLY A 216 2.38 -13.70 5.88
CA GLY A 216 1.31 -12.74 5.63
C GLY A 216 1.54 -11.91 4.36
N MET A 217 2.05 -12.54 3.29
CA MET A 217 2.36 -11.85 2.03
C MET A 217 1.86 -12.62 0.80
N ASN A 218 1.41 -11.87 -0.20
CA ASN A 218 0.89 -12.41 -1.45
C ASN A 218 1.58 -11.79 -2.68
N PRO A 219 2.89 -12.03 -2.89
CA PRO A 219 3.68 -11.38 -3.93
C PRO A 219 3.20 -11.66 -5.36
N ILE A 220 2.63 -12.82 -5.64
CA ILE A 220 2.07 -13.15 -6.98
C ILE A 220 0.92 -12.20 -7.35
N ASN A 221 0.21 -11.69 -6.35
CA ASN A 221 -0.79 -10.65 -6.54
C ASN A 221 -0.17 -9.25 -6.52
N THR A 222 0.56 -8.90 -5.45
CA THR A 222 0.95 -7.52 -5.17
C THR A 222 2.07 -6.99 -6.06
N LEU A 223 2.93 -7.85 -6.63
CA LEU A 223 4.00 -7.44 -7.55
C LEU A 223 3.54 -7.19 -9.00
N LYS A 224 2.23 -7.34 -9.28
CA LYS A 224 1.64 -6.88 -10.54
C LYS A 224 1.67 -5.36 -10.69
N ILE A 225 1.89 -4.65 -9.59
CA ILE A 225 1.98 -3.19 -9.51
C ILE A 225 3.27 -2.76 -8.82
N ALA A 226 3.68 -1.51 -9.03
CA ALA A 226 4.80 -0.88 -8.32
C ALA A 226 4.50 0.59 -8.04
N TRP A 227 5.26 1.22 -7.15
CA TRP A 227 5.08 2.64 -6.82
C TRP A 227 5.39 3.57 -8.00
N THR A 228 6.35 3.20 -8.84
CA THR A 228 6.56 3.81 -10.14
C THR A 228 5.79 3.04 -11.22
N SER A 229 6.42 2.05 -11.84
CA SER A 229 5.81 1.19 -12.84
C SER A 229 6.38 -0.22 -12.69
N SER A 230 5.54 -1.25 -12.66
CA SER A 230 6.03 -2.64 -12.49
C SER A 230 6.78 -3.11 -13.74
N ASP A 231 7.95 -3.73 -13.53
CA ASP A 231 8.67 -4.47 -14.56
C ASP A 231 8.45 -5.99 -14.46
N CYS A 232 7.64 -6.41 -13.47
CA CYS A 232 7.34 -7.81 -13.15
C CYS A 232 8.55 -8.68 -12.79
N SER A 233 9.75 -8.11 -12.54
CA SER A 233 10.96 -8.86 -12.22
C SER A 233 10.88 -9.58 -10.87
N GLY A 234 10.12 -9.06 -9.91
CA GLY A 234 9.84 -9.77 -8.67
C GLY A 234 9.01 -11.02 -8.88
N LEU A 235 8.07 -11.04 -9.83
CA LEU A 235 7.33 -12.24 -10.21
C LEU A 235 8.25 -13.30 -10.80
N GLU A 236 9.24 -12.90 -11.59
CA GLU A 236 10.28 -13.80 -12.13
C GLU A 236 11.11 -14.43 -11.00
N PHE A 237 11.45 -13.66 -9.95
CA PHE A 237 12.13 -14.22 -8.77
C PHE A 237 11.31 -15.34 -8.13
N PHE A 238 10.02 -15.14 -7.89
CA PHE A 238 9.16 -16.18 -7.30
C PHE A 238 8.98 -17.40 -8.22
N HIS A 239 9.01 -17.18 -9.55
CA HIS A 239 9.03 -18.28 -10.51
C HIS A 239 10.34 -19.11 -10.44
N GLN A 240 11.48 -18.46 -10.28
CA GLN A 240 12.77 -19.13 -10.06
C GLN A 240 12.81 -19.82 -8.69
N LEU A 241 12.26 -19.19 -7.65
CA LEU A 241 12.14 -19.77 -6.32
C LEU A 241 11.32 -21.06 -6.34
N LYS A 242 10.18 -21.11 -7.07
CA LYS A 242 9.38 -22.33 -7.26
C LYS A 242 10.20 -23.49 -7.85
N LYS A 243 11.16 -23.18 -8.73
CA LYS A 243 12.03 -24.17 -9.40
C LYS A 243 13.27 -24.52 -8.60
N SER A 244 13.61 -23.79 -7.56
CA SER A 244 14.91 -23.86 -6.89
C SER A 244 15.11 -25.13 -6.02
N GLY A 245 14.04 -25.86 -5.68
CA GLY A 245 14.08 -26.99 -4.73
C GLY A 245 14.25 -26.59 -3.27
N LYS A 246 14.22 -25.29 -2.94
CA LYS A 246 14.29 -24.80 -1.56
C LYS A 246 13.01 -25.11 -0.78
N THR A 247 13.13 -25.16 0.55
CA THR A 247 11.97 -25.27 1.43
C THR A 247 11.24 -23.93 1.45
N ILE A 248 9.98 -23.92 1.04
CA ILE A 248 9.14 -22.72 1.01
C ILE A 248 7.98 -22.94 2.02
N ILE A 249 7.82 -21.98 2.93
CA ILE A 249 6.78 -22.02 3.96
C ILE A 249 5.94 -20.76 3.83
N ALA A 250 4.64 -20.89 3.60
CA ALA A 250 3.70 -19.78 3.61
C ALA A 250 2.87 -19.80 4.90
N ILE A 251 2.92 -18.72 5.66
CA ILE A 251 2.16 -18.54 6.91
C ILE A 251 1.12 -17.45 6.63
N ASP A 252 -0.13 -17.87 6.43
CA ASP A 252 -1.22 -16.98 6.06
C ASP A 252 -2.56 -17.65 6.42
N PRO A 253 -3.53 -16.96 7.03
CA PRO A 253 -4.87 -17.48 7.27
C PRO A 253 -5.62 -17.90 5.99
N MET A 254 -5.18 -17.39 4.83
CA MET A 254 -5.76 -17.66 3.51
C MET A 254 -4.78 -18.40 2.61
N ARG A 255 -5.31 -19.30 1.81
CA ARG A 255 -4.62 -19.89 0.66
C ARG A 255 -4.64 -18.89 -0.50
N SER A 256 -3.66 -17.99 -0.47
CA SER A 256 -3.53 -16.86 -1.40
C SER A 256 -3.10 -17.33 -2.80
N GLU A 257 -3.16 -16.41 -3.80
CA GLU A 257 -2.64 -16.66 -5.15
C GLU A 257 -1.16 -17.09 -5.14
N THR A 258 -0.40 -16.68 -4.15
CA THR A 258 1.00 -17.12 -3.96
C THR A 258 1.07 -18.59 -3.55
N VAL A 259 0.22 -19.02 -2.62
CA VAL A 259 0.15 -20.44 -2.22
C VAL A 259 -0.30 -21.30 -3.40
N GLU A 260 -1.32 -20.87 -4.13
CA GLU A 260 -1.79 -21.54 -5.35
C GLU A 260 -0.69 -21.63 -6.42
N PHE A 261 0.07 -20.54 -6.62
CA PHE A 261 1.17 -20.51 -7.58
C PHE A 261 2.25 -21.55 -7.27
N PHE A 262 2.61 -21.74 -6.00
CA PHE A 262 3.64 -22.70 -5.60
C PHE A 262 3.15 -24.16 -5.63
N GLU A 263 1.84 -24.40 -5.60
CA GLU A 263 1.23 -25.75 -5.64
C GLU A 263 1.76 -26.65 -4.51
N ASP A 264 2.31 -27.84 -4.87
CA ASP A 264 2.93 -28.79 -3.95
C ASP A 264 4.32 -28.39 -3.44
N LYS A 265 4.87 -27.28 -3.92
CA LYS A 265 6.22 -26.78 -3.56
C LYS A 265 6.22 -25.90 -2.32
N VAL A 266 5.05 -25.57 -1.76
CA VAL A 266 4.93 -24.73 -0.57
C VAL A 266 4.23 -25.49 0.55
N GLN A 267 4.73 -25.34 1.77
CA GLN A 267 4.01 -25.75 2.96
C GLN A 267 3.17 -24.56 3.45
N TRP A 268 1.86 -24.69 3.34
CA TRP A 268 0.92 -23.70 3.85
C TRP A 268 0.53 -23.99 5.29
N ILE A 269 0.66 -23.00 6.16
CA ILE A 269 0.28 -23.02 7.58
C ILE A 269 -0.72 -21.89 7.79
N ALA A 270 -1.93 -22.20 8.26
CA ALA A 270 -3.01 -21.25 8.45
C ALA A 270 -3.24 -20.96 9.95
N PRO A 271 -2.59 -19.94 10.54
CA PRO A 271 -2.94 -19.50 11.89
C PRO A 271 -4.30 -18.79 11.91
N ARG A 272 -4.88 -18.62 13.09
CA ARG A 272 -5.97 -17.67 13.27
C ARG A 272 -5.50 -16.24 12.95
N PRO A 273 -6.30 -15.42 12.27
CA PRO A 273 -5.90 -14.05 11.98
C PRO A 273 -5.49 -13.26 13.22
N MET A 274 -4.56 -12.33 13.09
CA MET A 274 -4.06 -11.43 14.13
C MET A 274 -3.22 -12.09 15.25
N THR A 275 -2.90 -13.36 15.15
CA THR A 275 -2.16 -14.10 16.19
C THR A 275 -0.67 -14.27 15.89
N ASP A 276 -0.11 -13.51 14.95
CA ASP A 276 1.27 -13.59 14.48
C ASP A 276 2.30 -13.50 15.63
N VAL A 277 2.10 -12.54 16.56
CA VAL A 277 3.03 -12.33 17.69
C VAL A 277 3.07 -13.54 18.61
N ALA A 278 1.92 -14.13 18.93
CA ALA A 278 1.85 -15.34 19.74
C ALA A 278 2.54 -16.52 19.04
N MET A 279 2.35 -16.68 17.72
CA MET A 279 3.03 -17.70 16.92
C MET A 279 4.54 -17.54 16.94
N LEU A 280 5.02 -16.33 16.71
CA LEU A 280 6.46 -15.98 16.74
C LEU A 280 7.07 -16.22 18.13
N MET A 281 6.33 -15.91 19.21
CA MET A 281 6.77 -16.15 20.60
C MET A 281 6.87 -17.65 20.92
N GLY A 282 5.91 -18.47 20.51
CA GLY A 282 5.99 -19.93 20.69
C GLY A 282 7.19 -20.55 19.96
N ILE A 283 7.53 -20.03 18.77
CA ILE A 283 8.75 -20.43 18.04
C ILE A 283 10.01 -19.95 18.79
N ALA A 284 10.03 -18.68 19.22
CA ALA A 284 11.15 -18.09 19.96
C ALA A 284 11.41 -18.81 21.29
N HIS A 285 10.35 -19.13 22.04
CA HIS A 285 10.44 -19.90 23.28
C HIS A 285 11.05 -21.30 23.03
N SER A 286 10.61 -21.96 21.96
CA SER A 286 11.16 -23.28 21.58
C SER A 286 12.64 -23.21 21.24
N LEU A 287 13.13 -22.12 20.61
CA LEU A 287 14.55 -21.87 20.36
C LEU A 287 15.33 -21.74 21.69
N VAL A 288 14.80 -21.00 22.66
CA VAL A 288 15.44 -20.83 23.98
C VAL A 288 15.52 -22.17 24.72
N LYS A 289 14.39 -22.90 24.81
CA LYS A 289 14.33 -24.21 25.48
C LYS A 289 15.27 -25.25 24.90
N LYS A 290 15.43 -25.24 23.58
CA LYS A 290 16.35 -26.17 22.87
C LYS A 290 17.79 -25.67 22.81
N GLY A 291 18.10 -24.47 23.35
CA GLY A 291 19.43 -23.86 23.28
C GLY A 291 19.89 -23.55 21.85
N LYS A 292 18.95 -23.27 20.92
CA LYS A 292 19.21 -23.04 19.49
C LYS A 292 19.23 -21.56 19.10
N HIS A 293 19.00 -20.63 20.04
CA HIS A 293 19.17 -19.21 19.78
C HIS A 293 20.65 -18.81 19.79
N ASP A 294 21.06 -17.93 18.90
CA ASP A 294 22.45 -17.49 18.76
C ASP A 294 22.80 -16.41 19.81
N LYS A 295 23.25 -16.86 21.00
CA LYS A 295 23.65 -15.97 22.10
C LYS A 295 24.80 -15.03 21.70
N ALA A 296 25.76 -15.51 20.92
CA ALA A 296 26.91 -14.71 20.52
C ALA A 296 26.46 -13.54 19.60
N PHE A 297 25.50 -13.77 18.71
CA PHE A 297 24.91 -12.70 17.92
C PHE A 297 24.12 -11.73 18.81
N LEU A 298 23.28 -12.24 19.70
CA LEU A 298 22.45 -11.42 20.58
C LEU A 298 23.31 -10.51 21.47
N ASP A 299 24.37 -11.03 22.09
CA ASP A 299 25.27 -10.26 22.94
C ASP A 299 26.04 -9.16 22.19
N LYS A 300 26.49 -9.47 20.97
CA LYS A 300 27.28 -8.55 20.18
C LYS A 300 26.46 -7.47 19.47
N TYR A 301 25.33 -7.84 18.87
CA TYR A 301 24.60 -7.02 17.90
C TYR A 301 23.27 -6.46 18.42
N THR A 302 22.83 -6.87 19.61
CA THR A 302 21.54 -6.41 20.14
C THR A 302 21.68 -5.75 21.50
N THR A 303 20.60 -5.13 21.97
CA THR A 303 20.46 -4.64 23.35
C THR A 303 19.09 -5.03 23.90
N GLY A 304 19.03 -5.35 25.20
CA GLY A 304 17.80 -5.63 25.94
C GLY A 304 17.15 -6.97 25.64
N TYR A 305 17.90 -7.93 25.06
CA TYR A 305 17.40 -9.29 24.87
C TYR A 305 17.03 -9.97 26.19
N ASP A 306 17.79 -9.74 27.25
CA ASP A 306 17.55 -10.27 28.61
C ASP A 306 16.16 -9.91 29.16
N LYS A 307 15.68 -8.70 28.86
CA LYS A 307 14.34 -8.25 29.26
C LYS A 307 13.24 -8.96 28.44
N PHE A 308 13.43 -9.05 27.13
CA PHE A 308 12.51 -9.82 26.28
C PHE A 308 12.50 -11.32 26.66
N GLU A 309 13.68 -11.92 26.93
CA GLU A 309 13.75 -13.33 27.37
C GLU A 309 13.03 -13.52 28.72
N ALA A 310 13.15 -12.58 29.65
CA ALA A 310 12.42 -12.62 30.93
C ALA A 310 10.90 -12.65 30.71
N TYR A 311 10.38 -11.83 29.80
CA TYR A 311 8.97 -11.84 29.42
C TYR A 311 8.58 -13.14 28.71
N LEU A 312 9.39 -13.60 27.74
CA LEU A 312 9.15 -14.84 26.99
C LEU A 312 9.07 -16.07 27.90
N MET A 313 9.92 -16.11 28.93
CA MET A 313 9.97 -17.17 29.90
C MET A 313 9.03 -17.00 31.09
N GLY A 314 8.09 -16.05 31.01
CA GLY A 314 7.07 -15.80 32.03
C GLY A 314 7.56 -15.20 33.35
N LYS A 315 8.79 -14.66 33.40
CA LYS A 315 9.31 -14.05 34.62
C LYS A 315 8.73 -12.67 34.91
N GLU A 316 8.20 -12.01 33.88
CA GLU A 316 7.64 -10.66 33.99
C GLU A 316 6.14 -10.67 34.32
N ASP A 317 5.36 -11.53 33.66
CA ASP A 317 3.87 -11.57 33.76
C ASP A 317 3.32 -12.90 34.31
N GLY A 318 4.19 -13.84 34.69
CA GLY A 318 3.78 -15.16 35.20
C GLY A 318 3.31 -16.15 34.12
N VAL A 319 3.37 -15.78 32.84
CA VAL A 319 2.91 -16.62 31.71
C VAL A 319 4.07 -16.99 30.80
N GLU A 320 4.52 -18.24 30.82
CA GLU A 320 5.53 -18.73 29.89
C GLU A 320 4.93 -18.89 28.48
N LYS A 321 5.57 -18.29 27.45
CA LYS A 321 5.06 -18.23 26.08
C LYS A 321 5.39 -19.51 25.31
N THR A 322 5.01 -20.68 25.84
CA THR A 322 5.33 -21.99 25.29
C THR A 322 4.71 -22.23 23.91
N ALA A 323 5.12 -23.31 23.24
CA ALA A 323 4.49 -23.72 22.00
C ALA A 323 3.01 -24.11 22.20
N GLU A 324 2.65 -24.67 23.37
CA GLU A 324 1.27 -25.00 23.76
C GLU A 324 0.45 -23.73 23.95
N TRP A 325 0.98 -22.73 24.71
CA TRP A 325 0.34 -21.44 24.88
C TRP A 325 0.06 -20.76 23.51
N ALA A 326 1.05 -20.79 22.62
CA ALA A 326 0.88 -20.24 21.28
C ALA A 326 -0.11 -21.04 20.44
N ALA A 327 -0.16 -22.38 20.59
CA ALA A 327 -1.12 -23.24 19.87
C ALA A 327 -2.56 -22.95 20.23
N ASP A 328 -2.85 -22.69 21.51
CA ASP A 328 -4.18 -22.32 22.00
C ASP A 328 -4.66 -21.00 21.37
N ILE A 329 -3.78 -20.02 21.21
CA ILE A 329 -4.10 -18.72 20.62
C ILE A 329 -4.19 -18.82 19.09
N THR A 330 -3.22 -19.44 18.45
CA THR A 330 -3.06 -19.41 16.99
C THR A 330 -3.85 -20.51 16.25
N GLY A 331 -4.22 -21.59 16.96
CA GLY A 331 -4.78 -22.78 16.35
C GLY A 331 -3.79 -23.54 15.46
N VAL A 332 -2.49 -23.27 15.58
CA VAL A 332 -1.40 -24.04 14.97
C VAL A 332 -0.86 -25.04 16.01
N PRO A 333 -0.75 -26.34 15.70
CA PRO A 333 -0.31 -27.33 16.68
C PRO A 333 1.07 -27.01 17.29
N ALA A 334 1.23 -27.17 18.61
CA ALA A 334 2.49 -26.90 19.33
C ALA A 334 3.71 -27.61 18.70
N LYS A 335 3.56 -28.89 18.35
CA LYS A 335 4.62 -29.65 17.64
C LYS A 335 5.04 -29.01 16.30
N GLN A 336 4.12 -28.34 15.61
CA GLN A 336 4.45 -27.64 14.37
C GLN A 336 5.27 -26.36 14.65
N LEU A 337 4.96 -25.63 15.73
CA LEU A 337 5.74 -24.47 16.18
C LEU A 337 7.15 -24.87 16.61
N GLU A 338 7.28 -25.96 17.36
CA GLU A 338 8.58 -26.52 17.75
C GLU A 338 9.41 -26.99 16.54
N LEU A 339 8.75 -27.57 15.53
CA LEU A 339 9.39 -27.99 14.27
C LEU A 339 9.86 -26.77 13.46
N LEU A 340 9.07 -25.68 13.41
CA LEU A 340 9.49 -24.44 12.77
C LEU A 340 10.73 -23.84 13.43
N ALA A 341 10.83 -23.90 14.78
CA ALA A 341 12.02 -23.47 15.49
C ALA A 341 13.26 -24.25 15.04
N ASP A 342 13.14 -25.58 14.91
CA ASP A 342 14.24 -26.44 14.41
C ASP A 342 14.60 -26.12 12.96
N ILE A 343 13.60 -25.99 12.07
CA ILE A 343 13.82 -25.70 10.65
C ILE A 343 14.52 -24.34 10.48
N PHE A 344 14.08 -23.30 11.20
CA PHE A 344 14.64 -21.95 11.07
C PHE A 344 16.06 -21.86 11.61
N SER A 345 16.38 -22.56 12.68
CA SER A 345 17.72 -22.52 13.31
C SER A 345 18.74 -23.43 12.62
N ASP A 346 18.31 -24.58 12.10
CA ASP A 346 19.19 -25.57 11.48
C ASP A 346 19.55 -25.23 10.02
N ASN A 347 18.92 -24.21 9.42
CA ASN A 347 19.07 -23.85 8.02
C ASN A 347 19.29 -22.34 7.83
N ARG A 348 19.81 -21.95 6.66
CA ARG A 348 19.84 -20.56 6.23
C ARG A 348 18.43 -20.10 5.88
N THR A 349 17.83 -19.31 6.76
CA THR A 349 16.42 -18.92 6.69
C THR A 349 16.26 -17.44 6.38
N MET A 350 15.50 -17.13 5.33
CA MET A 350 15.03 -15.78 5.02
C MET A 350 13.56 -15.64 5.44
N LEU A 351 13.30 -14.78 6.41
CA LEU A 351 11.95 -14.42 6.87
C LEU A 351 11.42 -13.25 6.05
N MET A 352 10.58 -13.49 5.07
CA MET A 352 9.93 -12.45 4.28
C MET A 352 8.54 -12.19 4.86
N ALA A 353 8.25 -10.93 5.25
CA ALA A 353 6.94 -10.60 5.80
C ALA A 353 6.25 -9.49 5.01
N GLY A 354 4.93 -9.64 4.88
CA GLY A 354 4.06 -8.66 4.25
C GLY A 354 3.65 -7.53 5.20
N TRP A 355 3.14 -6.42 4.63
CA TRP A 355 2.66 -5.29 5.44
C TRP A 355 1.25 -5.48 6.00
N GLY A 356 0.50 -6.45 5.52
CA GLY A 356 -0.85 -6.74 6.01
C GLY A 356 -0.90 -7.02 7.49
N ILE A 357 0.12 -7.72 8.02
CA ILE A 357 0.19 -8.15 9.42
C ILE A 357 0.27 -7.00 10.43
N GLN A 358 0.68 -5.79 10.04
CA GLN A 358 0.74 -4.63 10.94
C GLN A 358 -0.50 -3.72 10.86
N ARG A 359 -1.45 -3.96 9.91
CA ARG A 359 -2.69 -3.17 9.77
C ARG A 359 -3.79 -3.68 10.71
N GLN A 360 -3.48 -3.78 11.98
CA GLN A 360 -4.35 -4.27 13.04
C GLN A 360 -3.97 -3.62 14.37
N GLN A 361 -4.83 -3.68 15.34
CA GLN A 361 -4.53 -3.16 16.66
C GLN A 361 -3.22 -3.75 17.20
N TYR A 362 -2.38 -2.92 17.80
CA TYR A 362 -1.01 -3.26 18.23
C TYR A 362 -0.10 -3.72 17.07
N GLY A 363 -0.27 -3.12 15.90
CA GLY A 363 0.43 -3.48 14.67
C GLY A 363 1.95 -3.41 14.74
N GLU A 364 2.49 -2.54 15.57
CA GLU A 364 3.92 -2.33 15.82
C GLU A 364 4.62 -3.62 16.27
N GLN A 365 3.95 -4.46 17.06
CA GLN A 365 4.51 -5.66 17.67
C GLN A 365 4.95 -6.72 16.64
N ARG A 366 4.31 -6.78 15.45
CA ARG A 366 4.53 -7.84 14.46
C ARG A 366 5.90 -7.75 13.79
N HIS A 367 6.20 -6.61 13.19
CA HIS A 367 7.50 -6.41 12.53
C HIS A 367 8.65 -6.40 13.52
N TRP A 368 8.44 -5.85 14.72
CA TRP A 368 9.42 -5.92 15.80
C TRP A 368 9.72 -7.36 16.22
N MET A 369 8.68 -8.19 16.40
CA MET A 369 8.86 -9.60 16.79
C MET A 369 9.53 -10.43 15.68
N ILE A 370 9.27 -10.17 14.40
CA ILE A 370 9.97 -10.84 13.28
C ILE A 370 11.45 -10.46 13.28
N ALA A 371 11.79 -9.18 13.46
CA ALA A 371 13.18 -8.73 13.55
C ALA A 371 13.88 -9.35 14.78
N THR A 372 13.16 -9.47 15.91
CA THR A 372 13.65 -10.13 17.13
C THR A 372 13.92 -11.62 16.88
N LEU A 373 13.00 -12.35 16.26
CA LEU A 373 13.20 -13.76 15.91
C LEU A 373 14.40 -13.94 14.96
N ALA A 374 14.53 -13.06 13.93
CA ALA A 374 15.68 -13.07 13.02
C ALA A 374 17.02 -12.81 13.75
N ALA A 375 17.01 -11.95 14.78
CA ALA A 375 18.17 -11.72 15.65
C ALA A 375 18.49 -12.97 16.51
N MET A 376 17.47 -13.63 17.07
CA MET A 376 17.65 -14.89 17.82
C MET A 376 18.21 -16.01 16.95
N LEU A 377 17.91 -16.05 15.66
CA LEU A 377 18.50 -16.99 14.69
C LEU A 377 19.94 -16.61 14.30
N GLY A 378 20.43 -15.40 14.66
CA GLY A 378 21.78 -14.94 14.37
C GLY A 378 22.08 -14.73 12.87
N GLN A 379 21.06 -14.59 12.01
CA GLN A 379 21.25 -14.61 10.56
C GLN A 379 21.13 -13.24 9.87
N ILE A 380 20.84 -12.16 10.61
CA ILE A 380 20.78 -10.79 10.08
C ILE A 380 22.15 -10.40 9.51
N GLY A 381 22.18 -9.87 8.29
CA GLY A 381 23.39 -9.47 7.59
C GLY A 381 24.17 -10.61 6.93
N LEU A 382 23.60 -11.83 6.88
CA LEU A 382 24.18 -12.94 6.11
C LEU A 382 23.50 -13.06 4.74
N PRO A 383 24.22 -13.44 3.68
CA PRO A 383 23.61 -13.75 2.40
C PRO A 383 22.51 -14.81 2.55
N GLY A 384 21.32 -14.50 2.05
CA GLY A 384 20.17 -15.41 2.09
C GLY A 384 19.57 -15.68 3.47
N GLY A 385 19.98 -14.98 4.53
CA GLY A 385 19.46 -15.10 5.88
C GLY A 385 18.91 -13.79 6.44
N GLY A 386 18.24 -13.86 7.60
CA GLY A 386 17.66 -12.72 8.29
C GLY A 386 16.21 -12.46 7.93
N PHE A 387 15.84 -11.21 7.71
CA PHE A 387 14.46 -10.83 7.40
C PHE A 387 14.38 -9.82 6.25
N GLY A 388 13.16 -9.64 5.71
CA GLY A 388 12.87 -8.58 4.75
C GLY A 388 11.39 -8.27 4.65
N PHE A 389 11.06 -6.97 4.55
CA PHE A 389 9.69 -6.47 4.64
C PHE A 389 9.14 -5.88 3.34
N SER A 390 9.90 -5.95 2.23
CA SER A 390 9.49 -5.36 0.94
C SER A 390 9.59 -6.31 -0.26
N TYR A 391 9.77 -7.61 -0.05
CA TYR A 391 9.82 -8.57 -1.18
C TYR A 391 8.50 -8.69 -1.95
N HIS A 392 7.39 -8.35 -1.32
CA HIS A 392 6.04 -8.33 -1.91
C HIS A 392 5.64 -6.96 -2.47
N TYR A 393 6.51 -5.96 -2.36
CA TYR A 393 6.20 -4.59 -2.75
C TYR A 393 7.34 -4.01 -3.60
N SER A 394 6.99 -3.44 -4.76
CA SER A 394 7.90 -2.68 -5.61
C SER A 394 9.24 -3.38 -5.89
N ASN A 395 9.26 -4.71 -5.86
CA ASN A 395 10.45 -5.53 -6.10
C ASN A 395 11.64 -5.21 -5.17
N GLY A 396 11.41 -5.10 -3.85
CA GLY A 396 12.41 -4.68 -2.87
C GLY A 396 13.71 -5.50 -2.86
N GLY A 397 13.70 -6.76 -3.35
CA GLY A 397 14.87 -7.60 -3.56
C GLY A 397 15.53 -7.47 -4.94
N ASN A 398 15.04 -6.59 -5.81
CA ASN A 398 15.56 -6.44 -7.15
C ASN A 398 16.88 -5.63 -7.15
N PRO A 399 17.97 -6.10 -7.78
CA PRO A 399 19.23 -5.37 -7.81
C PRO A 399 19.12 -4.02 -8.52
N ALA A 400 19.70 -2.97 -7.93
CA ALA A 400 19.79 -1.67 -8.58
C ALA A 400 20.56 -1.76 -9.91
N ARG A 401 20.13 -0.99 -10.90
CA ARG A 401 20.81 -0.86 -12.19
C ARG A 401 21.78 0.32 -12.17
N ASP A 402 22.78 0.30 -13.05
CA ASP A 402 23.53 1.50 -13.40
C ASP A 402 22.59 2.40 -14.20
N ALA A 403 22.05 3.43 -13.59
CA ALA A 403 20.98 4.24 -14.17
C ALA A 403 21.15 5.71 -13.84
N GLY A 404 20.66 6.57 -14.74
CA GLY A 404 20.33 7.93 -14.39
C GLY A 404 18.89 7.96 -13.83
N VAL A 405 18.75 8.38 -12.59
CA VAL A 405 17.43 8.44 -11.93
C VAL A 405 16.67 9.68 -12.39
N LEU A 406 15.41 9.51 -12.78
CA LEU A 406 14.52 10.63 -13.10
C LEU A 406 14.20 11.41 -11.82
N PRO A 407 14.49 12.73 -11.76
CA PRO A 407 13.89 13.57 -10.74
C PRO A 407 12.38 13.70 -10.99
N ALA A 408 11.67 14.20 -10.00
CA ALA A 408 10.25 14.46 -10.11
C ALA A 408 9.93 15.89 -9.68
N ILE A 409 8.75 16.39 -10.07
CA ILE A 409 8.27 17.69 -9.61
C ILE A 409 8.22 17.70 -8.07
N SER A 410 8.60 18.86 -7.50
CA SER A 410 8.61 19.08 -6.05
C SER A 410 7.42 19.94 -5.62
N ALA A 411 6.96 19.72 -4.38
CA ALA A 411 6.03 20.63 -3.73
C ALA A 411 6.67 22.01 -3.42
N ALA A 412 7.99 22.03 -3.22
CA ALA A 412 8.74 23.27 -3.09
C ALA A 412 8.93 23.94 -4.48
N LEU A 413 8.83 25.24 -4.55
CA LEU A 413 9.22 26.02 -5.73
C LEU A 413 10.74 26.01 -5.88
N GLY A 414 11.22 25.91 -7.12
CA GLY A 414 12.66 25.94 -7.39
C GLY A 414 13.28 27.27 -6.95
N GLY A 415 14.44 27.21 -6.27
CA GLY A 415 15.16 28.36 -5.74
C GLY A 415 15.84 29.27 -6.79
N GLY A 416 15.31 29.30 -8.01
CA GLY A 416 15.83 30.10 -9.14
C GLY A 416 14.75 30.83 -9.94
N SER A 417 13.49 30.84 -9.44
CA SER A 417 12.51 31.69 -10.09
C SER A 417 12.90 33.14 -9.85
N SER A 418 13.11 33.90 -10.93
CA SER A 418 13.25 35.36 -10.94
C SER A 418 11.96 36.10 -10.52
N ALA A 419 10.97 35.40 -10.06
CA ALA A 419 9.84 35.94 -9.33
C ALA A 419 10.38 36.45 -8.00
N GLY A 420 10.51 37.79 -7.90
CA GLY A 420 11.02 38.48 -6.74
C GLY A 420 10.43 37.99 -5.43
N ASN A 421 11.07 38.32 -4.34
CA ASN A 421 10.82 37.90 -2.95
C ASN A 421 9.36 38.05 -2.41
N ASP A 422 8.38 38.34 -3.26
CA ASP A 422 6.99 38.62 -2.89
C ASP A 422 6.08 37.40 -2.74
N TRP A 423 6.56 36.17 -3.03
CA TRP A 423 5.83 34.93 -2.82
C TRP A 423 6.28 34.30 -1.52
N ALA A 424 5.51 34.54 -0.47
CA ALA A 424 5.69 33.82 0.79
C ALA A 424 5.25 32.36 0.60
N VAL A 425 6.21 31.45 0.35
CA VAL A 425 5.95 30.02 0.22
C VAL A 425 6.01 29.40 1.60
N SER A 426 4.89 28.86 2.05
CA SER A 426 4.77 28.16 3.32
C SER A 426 4.30 26.72 3.06
N GLY A 427 5.09 25.70 3.46
CA GLY A 427 4.71 24.29 3.34
C GLY A 427 3.57 23.90 4.28
N ALA A 428 3.54 22.64 4.67
CA ALA A 428 2.60 22.16 5.68
C ALA A 428 2.89 22.82 7.04
N VAL A 429 1.93 23.56 7.56
CA VAL A 429 2.03 24.27 8.87
C VAL A 429 1.62 23.38 10.02
N ASN A 430 0.80 22.35 9.77
CA ASN A 430 0.43 21.29 10.67
C ASN A 430 0.36 19.96 9.90
N SER A 431 0.49 18.83 10.57
CA SER A 431 0.30 17.50 9.98
C SER A 431 -0.08 16.49 11.06
N PHE A 432 -0.97 15.56 10.71
CA PHE A 432 -1.42 14.50 11.60
C PHE A 432 -1.47 13.15 10.86
N PRO A 433 -1.46 12.00 11.56
CA PRO A 433 -1.52 10.69 10.92
C PRO A 433 -2.74 10.55 10.01
N VAL A 434 -2.54 10.18 8.74
CA VAL A 434 -3.63 10.14 7.74
C VAL A 434 -4.78 9.21 8.17
N ALA A 435 -4.47 8.14 8.90
CA ALA A 435 -5.47 7.23 9.44
C ALA A 435 -6.30 7.83 10.60
N ARG A 436 -6.03 9.08 11.03
CA ARG A 436 -6.77 9.80 12.08
C ARG A 436 -7.62 10.96 11.56
N ILE A 437 -7.85 11.02 10.24
CA ILE A 437 -8.59 12.13 9.63
C ILE A 437 -10.01 12.29 10.19
N VAL A 438 -10.71 11.19 10.45
CA VAL A 438 -12.07 11.24 11.02
C VAL A 438 -12.02 11.80 12.43
N GLU A 439 -11.09 11.34 13.25
CA GLU A 439 -10.91 11.87 14.61
C GLU A 439 -10.55 13.37 14.61
N ALA A 440 -9.68 13.80 13.69
CA ALA A 440 -9.34 15.21 13.52
C ALA A 440 -10.57 16.08 13.17
N LEU A 441 -11.43 15.57 12.28
CA LEU A 441 -12.68 16.26 11.91
C LEU A 441 -13.71 16.26 13.06
N GLU A 442 -13.75 15.21 13.87
CA GLU A 442 -14.70 15.11 14.98
C GLU A 442 -14.28 15.94 16.20
N ASN A 443 -12.98 16.06 16.45
CA ASN A 443 -12.42 16.61 17.68
C ASN A 443 -11.34 17.68 17.38
N PRO A 444 -11.69 18.79 16.70
CA PRO A 444 -10.73 19.87 16.47
C PRO A 444 -10.20 20.41 17.81
N GLY A 445 -8.89 20.68 17.88
CA GLY A 445 -8.21 21.14 19.08
C GLY A 445 -7.91 20.05 20.12
N ALA A 446 -8.36 18.80 19.92
CA ALA A 446 -8.03 17.71 20.83
C ALA A 446 -6.54 17.32 20.70
N LYS A 447 -5.94 16.98 21.84
CA LYS A 447 -4.58 16.49 21.92
C LYS A 447 -4.51 14.98 21.71
N TYR A 448 -3.46 14.54 21.01
CA TYR A 448 -3.16 13.12 20.79
C TYR A 448 -1.66 12.86 20.89
N GLN A 449 -1.29 11.60 21.14
CA GLN A 449 0.11 11.18 21.20
C GLN A 449 0.52 10.53 19.88
N HIS A 450 1.72 10.84 19.40
CA HIS A 450 2.32 10.22 18.23
C HIS A 450 3.85 10.19 18.34
N ASN A 451 4.43 9.01 18.37
CA ASN A 451 5.87 8.78 18.41
C ASN A 451 6.58 9.63 19.50
N GLY A 452 6.06 9.62 20.71
CA GLY A 452 6.62 10.35 21.86
C GLY A 452 6.28 11.85 21.91
N HIS A 453 5.51 12.36 20.99
CA HIS A 453 5.12 13.76 20.92
C HIS A 453 3.61 13.93 21.17
N GLU A 454 3.26 14.91 22.02
CA GLU A 454 1.90 15.41 22.10
C GLU A 454 1.64 16.39 20.95
N ARG A 455 0.58 16.14 20.20
CA ARG A 455 0.16 16.94 19.03
C ARG A 455 -1.29 17.36 19.20
N THR A 456 -1.73 18.34 18.40
CA THR A 456 -3.11 18.87 18.43
C THR A 456 -3.72 18.76 17.04
N PHE A 457 -4.95 18.27 16.95
CA PHE A 457 -5.68 18.24 15.68
C PHE A 457 -6.08 19.66 15.26
N PRO A 458 -5.87 20.04 13.97
CA PRO A 458 -6.33 21.32 13.44
C PRO A 458 -7.87 21.35 13.32
N ASP A 459 -8.46 22.53 13.32
CA ASP A 459 -9.88 22.74 12.98
C ASP A 459 -10.05 22.89 11.47
N ILE A 460 -10.27 21.77 10.78
CA ILE A 460 -10.31 21.70 9.32
C ILE A 460 -11.67 22.22 8.81
N LYS A 461 -11.64 23.32 8.04
CA LYS A 461 -12.79 23.93 7.37
C LYS A 461 -12.84 23.63 5.88
N MET A 462 -11.69 23.36 5.26
CA MET A 462 -11.60 23.03 3.85
C MET A 462 -10.77 21.77 3.65
N ILE A 463 -11.24 20.89 2.78
CA ILE A 463 -10.47 19.75 2.27
C ILE A 463 -10.35 19.87 0.77
N TRP A 464 -9.11 19.83 0.23
CA TRP A 464 -8.89 19.54 -1.17
C TRP A 464 -8.17 18.21 -1.31
N TRP A 465 -8.81 17.25 -1.94
CA TRP A 465 -8.27 15.93 -2.14
C TRP A 465 -7.94 15.70 -3.63
N ALA A 466 -6.67 15.44 -3.94
CA ALA A 466 -6.17 15.17 -5.27
C ALA A 466 -5.31 13.90 -5.27
N GLY A 467 -5.81 12.85 -5.91
CA GLY A 467 -5.17 11.53 -5.95
C GLY A 467 -5.38 10.69 -4.69
N GLY A 468 -5.78 9.44 -4.91
CA GLY A 468 -6.15 8.50 -3.85
C GLY A 468 -7.65 8.53 -3.53
N ALA A 469 -8.11 7.47 -2.87
CA ALA A 469 -9.54 7.23 -2.62
C ALA A 469 -9.79 7.03 -1.12
N ASN A 470 -9.89 8.11 -0.36
CA ASN A 470 -10.05 8.10 1.08
C ASN A 470 -11.26 7.26 1.57
N PHE A 471 -12.40 7.31 0.88
CA PHE A 471 -13.59 6.51 1.21
C PHE A 471 -13.42 4.99 1.06
N THR A 472 -12.37 4.54 0.41
CA THR A 472 -12.04 3.11 0.29
C THR A 472 -10.78 2.71 1.04
N HIS A 473 -10.00 3.67 1.54
CA HIS A 473 -8.83 3.41 2.39
C HIS A 473 -9.17 3.52 3.87
N HIS A 474 -10.03 4.48 4.25
CA HIS A 474 -10.36 4.75 5.63
C HIS A 474 -11.40 3.78 6.18
N GLN A 475 -11.26 3.39 7.43
CA GLN A 475 -12.13 2.47 8.15
C GLN A 475 -13.41 3.17 8.59
N ASP A 476 -14.42 2.41 8.99
CA ASP A 476 -15.73 2.90 9.43
C ASP A 476 -16.31 3.97 8.49
N THR A 477 -16.66 3.52 7.28
CA THR A 477 -17.19 4.42 6.23
C THR A 477 -18.38 5.25 6.70
N ASN A 478 -19.24 4.71 7.57
CA ASN A 478 -20.40 5.44 8.08
C ASN A 478 -20.01 6.59 9.02
N ARG A 479 -18.98 6.38 9.84
CA ARG A 479 -18.39 7.43 10.69
C ARG A 479 -17.69 8.49 9.84
N LEU A 480 -16.93 8.07 8.82
CA LEU A 480 -16.29 8.97 7.86
C LEU A 480 -17.32 9.87 7.15
N ILE A 481 -18.43 9.31 6.65
CA ILE A 481 -19.49 10.10 5.98
C ILE A 481 -20.07 11.16 6.91
N LYS A 482 -20.29 10.83 8.20
CA LYS A 482 -20.76 11.80 9.19
C LYS A 482 -19.73 12.92 9.44
N ALA A 483 -18.46 12.56 9.63
CA ALA A 483 -17.39 13.53 9.83
C ALA A 483 -17.17 14.41 8.59
N TRP A 484 -17.38 13.85 7.40
CA TRP A 484 -17.23 14.54 6.10
C TRP A 484 -18.29 15.62 5.86
N GLN A 485 -19.34 15.70 6.69
CA GLN A 485 -20.31 16.80 6.64
C GLN A 485 -19.82 18.09 7.34
N LYS A 486 -18.76 18.00 8.18
CA LYS A 486 -18.30 19.13 8.99
C LYS A 486 -17.52 20.22 8.25
N PRO A 487 -16.58 19.91 7.31
CA PRO A 487 -15.88 20.95 6.57
C PRO A 487 -16.86 21.85 5.79
N GLU A 488 -16.53 23.14 5.66
CA GLU A 488 -17.32 24.12 4.90
C GLU A 488 -17.18 23.92 3.41
N LEU A 489 -15.99 23.46 2.94
CA LEU A 489 -15.70 23.20 1.54
C LEU A 489 -14.95 21.88 1.35
N ILE A 490 -15.42 21.04 0.45
CA ILE A 490 -14.72 19.84 -0.01
C ILE A 490 -14.57 19.87 -1.53
N VAL A 491 -13.33 19.94 -1.99
CA VAL A 491 -12.95 19.87 -3.41
C VAL A 491 -12.29 18.52 -3.67
N ILE A 492 -12.73 17.83 -4.70
CA ILE A 492 -12.14 16.57 -5.16
C ILE A 492 -11.69 16.72 -6.62
N SER A 493 -10.39 16.59 -6.84
CA SER A 493 -9.83 16.42 -8.20
C SER A 493 -9.81 14.93 -8.52
N GLU A 494 -10.70 14.46 -9.42
CA GLU A 494 -10.94 13.04 -9.61
C GLU A 494 -11.24 12.68 -11.08
N ILE A 495 -10.86 11.47 -11.43
CA ILE A 495 -11.11 10.87 -12.75
C ILE A 495 -12.53 10.30 -12.81
N TYR A 496 -13.03 9.74 -11.70
CA TYR A 496 -14.25 8.95 -11.64
C TYR A 496 -15.22 9.44 -10.56
N TRP A 497 -16.49 9.14 -10.72
CA TRP A 497 -17.52 9.34 -9.70
C TRP A 497 -17.39 8.31 -8.58
N THR A 498 -16.27 8.37 -7.85
CA THR A 498 -16.01 7.59 -6.64
C THR A 498 -16.96 8.00 -5.50
N ALA A 499 -17.00 7.22 -4.43
CA ALA A 499 -17.77 7.61 -3.24
C ALA A 499 -17.30 8.97 -2.70
N ALA A 500 -15.99 9.27 -2.72
CA ALA A 500 -15.46 10.57 -2.31
C ALA A 500 -15.98 11.70 -3.21
N ALA A 501 -15.96 11.53 -4.53
CA ALA A 501 -16.48 12.53 -5.47
C ALA A 501 -17.98 12.78 -5.27
N LYS A 502 -18.77 11.73 -5.01
CA LYS A 502 -20.21 11.85 -4.71
C LYS A 502 -20.50 12.58 -3.39
N HIS A 503 -19.53 12.66 -2.49
CA HIS A 503 -19.63 13.37 -1.20
C HIS A 503 -18.82 14.69 -1.16
N ALA A 504 -18.50 15.26 -2.33
CA ALA A 504 -17.83 16.56 -2.47
C ALA A 504 -18.81 17.70 -2.69
N ASP A 505 -18.32 18.93 -2.54
CA ASP A 505 -19.02 20.15 -2.97
C ASP A 505 -18.66 20.53 -4.40
N VAL A 506 -17.37 20.40 -4.75
CA VAL A 506 -16.86 20.65 -6.10
C VAL A 506 -16.06 19.44 -6.58
N VAL A 507 -16.37 18.95 -7.77
CA VAL A 507 -15.65 17.85 -8.42
C VAL A 507 -15.04 18.34 -9.72
N LEU A 508 -13.70 18.26 -9.80
CA LEU A 508 -12.95 18.71 -10.96
C LEU A 508 -12.53 17.50 -11.82
N PRO A 509 -12.86 17.47 -13.11
CA PRO A 509 -12.52 16.37 -14.02
C PRO A 509 -11.04 16.38 -14.35
N ILE A 510 -10.34 15.30 -14.02
CA ILE A 510 -8.90 15.16 -14.24
C ILE A 510 -8.60 14.12 -15.31
N THR A 511 -7.53 14.36 -16.09
CA THR A 511 -7.06 13.43 -17.13
C THR A 511 -6.47 12.16 -16.54
N THR A 512 -6.69 11.03 -17.22
CA THR A 512 -5.97 9.78 -16.99
C THR A 512 -4.53 9.86 -17.52
N SER A 513 -3.69 8.88 -17.21
CA SER A 513 -2.35 8.77 -17.81
C SER A 513 -2.35 8.52 -19.32
N PHE A 514 -3.47 8.12 -19.91
CA PHE A 514 -3.63 7.95 -21.36
C PHE A 514 -3.93 9.27 -22.10
N GLU A 515 -4.30 10.30 -21.37
CA GLU A 515 -4.79 11.59 -21.91
C GLU A 515 -3.75 12.73 -21.77
N ARG A 516 -2.52 12.45 -21.32
CA ARG A 516 -1.42 13.41 -21.09
C ARG A 516 -0.05 12.77 -21.28
N ASN A 517 0.99 13.59 -21.36
CA ASN A 517 2.37 13.11 -21.43
C ASN A 517 3.03 13.07 -20.06
N ASP A 518 3.93 12.12 -19.84
CA ASP A 518 4.79 12.07 -18.66
C ASP A 518 6.03 11.19 -18.93
N LEU A 519 6.84 10.96 -17.93
CA LEU A 519 7.95 10.02 -17.89
C LEU A 519 7.87 9.16 -16.64
N THR A 520 8.34 7.93 -16.70
CA THR A 520 8.48 7.08 -15.52
C THR A 520 9.69 6.17 -15.61
N MET A 521 10.06 5.57 -14.48
CA MET A 521 10.99 4.44 -14.43
C MET A 521 10.27 3.20 -13.93
N THR A 522 10.77 2.00 -14.27
CA THR A 522 10.22 0.75 -13.77
C THR A 522 11.03 0.18 -12.63
N GLY A 523 10.38 -0.65 -11.79
CA GLY A 523 11.05 -1.50 -10.81
C GLY A 523 11.50 -0.80 -9.54
N ASP A 524 11.05 0.43 -9.30
CA ASP A 524 11.33 1.26 -8.11
C ASP A 524 12.80 1.23 -7.64
N TYR A 525 13.20 0.21 -6.88
CA TYR A 525 14.57 0.06 -6.39
C TYR A 525 15.60 -0.19 -7.50
N SER A 526 15.20 -0.91 -8.56
CA SER A 526 16.12 -1.26 -9.64
C SER A 526 16.33 -0.13 -10.64
N ASN A 527 15.33 0.73 -10.86
CA ASN A 527 15.32 1.70 -11.95
C ASN A 527 15.64 1.03 -13.31
N GLN A 528 14.97 -0.09 -13.61
CA GLN A 528 15.36 -0.97 -14.71
C GLN A 528 15.13 -0.37 -16.09
N HIS A 529 14.03 0.36 -16.29
CA HIS A 529 13.73 1.00 -17.57
C HIS A 529 13.32 2.45 -17.37
N LEU A 530 13.68 3.32 -18.30
CA LEU A 530 13.12 4.65 -18.44
C LEU A 530 12.11 4.61 -19.59
N VAL A 531 10.89 5.06 -19.32
CA VAL A 531 9.72 4.86 -20.18
C VAL A 531 9.07 6.22 -20.53
N PRO A 532 8.88 6.55 -21.82
CA PRO A 532 8.05 7.67 -22.20
C PRO A 532 6.58 7.31 -22.01
N MET A 533 5.85 8.11 -21.25
CA MET A 533 4.41 7.99 -21.09
C MET A 533 3.74 8.97 -22.04
N LYS A 534 3.51 8.53 -23.28
CA LYS A 534 2.92 9.39 -24.30
C LYS A 534 1.40 9.51 -24.15
N LYS A 535 0.89 10.69 -24.42
CA LYS A 535 -0.55 10.89 -24.63
C LYS A 535 -1.05 9.94 -25.73
N VAL A 536 -2.09 9.19 -25.45
CA VAL A 536 -2.65 8.15 -26.33
C VAL A 536 -3.92 8.63 -27.00
N VAL A 537 -4.77 9.33 -26.26
CA VAL A 537 -6.07 9.86 -26.71
C VAL A 537 -6.31 11.26 -26.16
N GLU A 538 -7.23 12.00 -26.76
CA GLU A 538 -7.66 13.29 -26.25
C GLU A 538 -8.42 13.15 -24.93
N PRO A 539 -8.34 14.16 -24.03
CA PRO A 539 -9.11 14.18 -22.80
C PRO A 539 -10.61 13.99 -23.01
N GLN A 540 -11.25 13.23 -22.13
CA GLN A 540 -12.69 13.02 -22.16
C GLN A 540 -13.43 14.25 -21.59
N GLY A 541 -14.40 14.75 -22.36
CA GLY A 541 -15.15 15.95 -21.97
C GLY A 541 -14.23 17.18 -21.86
N GLU A 542 -14.28 17.85 -20.72
CA GLU A 542 -13.45 19.02 -20.40
C GLU A 542 -12.35 18.71 -19.38
N ALA A 543 -11.94 17.43 -19.24
CA ALA A 543 -10.92 17.05 -18.27
C ALA A 543 -9.58 17.75 -18.55
N ARG A 544 -8.94 18.28 -17.49
CA ARG A 544 -7.63 18.94 -17.51
C ARG A 544 -6.61 18.17 -16.70
N SER A 545 -5.32 18.37 -16.95
CA SER A 545 -4.29 17.81 -16.09
C SER A 545 -4.26 18.52 -14.73
N ASP A 546 -3.87 17.82 -13.67
CA ASP A 546 -3.65 18.45 -12.36
C ASP A 546 -2.64 19.60 -12.45
N PHE A 547 -1.62 19.48 -13.32
CA PHE A 547 -0.62 20.52 -13.54
C PHE A 547 -1.26 21.82 -14.05
N ASP A 548 -2.16 21.75 -15.03
CA ASP A 548 -2.87 22.91 -15.57
C ASP A 548 -3.88 23.47 -14.57
N VAL A 549 -4.64 22.59 -13.89
CA VAL A 549 -5.64 23.02 -12.90
C VAL A 549 -5.00 23.85 -11.79
N PHE A 550 -3.89 23.38 -11.22
CA PHE A 550 -3.23 24.11 -10.15
C PHE A 550 -2.42 25.33 -10.65
N ALA A 551 -1.98 25.33 -11.90
CA ALA A 551 -1.38 26.50 -12.52
C ALA A 551 -2.42 27.63 -12.73
N ASP A 552 -3.63 27.29 -13.20
CA ASP A 552 -4.75 28.23 -13.33
C ASP A 552 -5.18 28.79 -11.96
N MET A 553 -5.28 27.91 -10.96
CA MET A 553 -5.59 28.34 -9.59
C MET A 553 -4.51 29.23 -8.98
N ALA A 554 -3.24 29.03 -9.31
CA ALA A 554 -2.13 29.87 -8.86
C ALA A 554 -2.22 31.30 -9.45
N GLU A 555 -2.71 31.44 -10.68
CA GLU A 555 -2.96 32.75 -11.28
C GLU A 555 -4.01 33.56 -10.51
N LEU A 556 -5.01 32.90 -9.91
CA LEU A 556 -6.03 33.58 -9.10
C LEU A 556 -5.51 34.09 -7.75
N ILE A 557 -4.42 33.50 -7.22
CA ILE A 557 -3.82 34.00 -5.98
C ILE A 557 -3.28 35.44 -6.21
N LYS A 558 -2.56 35.62 -7.33
CA LYS A 558 -1.93 36.90 -7.71
C LYS A 558 -1.54 36.83 -9.19
N PRO A 559 -1.71 37.87 -9.99
CA PRO A 559 -1.27 37.90 -11.37
C PRO A 559 0.19 37.48 -11.54
N GLY A 560 0.46 36.60 -12.52
CA GLY A 560 1.74 35.95 -12.76
C GLY A 560 1.98 34.70 -11.90
N GLY A 561 0.99 34.28 -11.12
CA GLY A 561 1.07 33.06 -10.30
C GLY A 561 1.22 31.79 -11.11
N ARG A 562 0.64 31.72 -12.30
CA ARG A 562 0.82 30.61 -13.24
C ARG A 562 2.30 30.43 -13.61
N ASP A 563 2.99 31.49 -13.97
CA ASP A 563 4.42 31.45 -14.34
C ASP A 563 5.30 31.03 -13.14
N VAL A 564 4.99 31.50 -11.95
CA VAL A 564 5.68 31.09 -10.73
C VAL A 564 5.46 29.60 -10.45
N TYR A 565 4.21 29.13 -10.55
CA TYR A 565 3.86 27.73 -10.32
C TYR A 565 4.55 26.80 -11.31
N THR A 566 4.52 27.14 -12.61
CA THR A 566 5.10 26.34 -13.69
C THR A 566 6.60 26.60 -13.89
N GLU A 567 7.21 27.58 -13.22
CA GLU A 567 8.57 28.09 -13.47
C GLU A 567 8.75 28.53 -14.94
N GLY A 568 7.68 29.05 -15.57
CA GLY A 568 7.66 29.46 -16.97
C GLY A 568 7.82 28.30 -17.97
N LYS A 569 7.63 27.06 -17.52
CA LYS A 569 7.85 25.83 -18.32
C LYS A 569 6.53 25.18 -18.72
N SER A 570 6.46 24.74 -19.97
CA SER A 570 5.41 23.84 -20.45
C SER A 570 5.57 22.41 -19.89
N GLU A 571 4.55 21.55 -20.04
CA GLU A 571 4.63 20.12 -19.76
C GLU A 571 5.90 19.50 -20.39
N MET A 572 6.10 19.71 -21.70
CA MET A 572 7.22 19.12 -22.41
C MET A 572 8.59 19.68 -21.98
N ASP A 573 8.68 20.95 -21.57
CA ASP A 573 9.91 21.52 -21.02
C ASP A 573 10.29 20.85 -19.69
N TRP A 574 9.31 20.58 -18.83
CA TRP A 574 9.53 19.81 -17.59
C TRP A 574 10.03 18.40 -17.90
N LEU A 575 9.36 17.67 -18.80
CA LEU A 575 9.75 16.31 -19.17
C LEU A 575 11.16 16.25 -19.77
N LYS A 576 11.48 17.20 -20.66
CA LYS A 576 12.82 17.36 -21.19
C LYS A 576 13.85 17.61 -20.09
N GLY A 577 13.57 18.52 -19.17
CA GLY A 577 14.47 18.83 -18.04
C GLY A 577 14.72 17.61 -17.14
N PHE A 578 13.69 16.84 -16.81
CA PHE A 578 13.83 15.60 -16.02
C PHE A 578 14.66 14.55 -16.78
N TYR A 579 14.40 14.38 -18.07
CA TYR A 579 15.17 13.46 -18.89
C TYR A 579 16.66 13.84 -18.99
N GLU A 580 16.95 15.11 -19.20
CA GLU A 580 18.34 15.63 -19.31
C GLU A 580 19.09 15.48 -17.98
N ALA A 581 18.41 15.67 -16.84
CA ALA A 581 18.99 15.38 -15.54
C ALA A 581 19.32 13.90 -15.36
N ALA A 582 18.39 12.99 -15.74
CA ALA A 582 18.65 11.55 -15.74
C ALA A 582 19.78 11.19 -16.71
N GLN A 583 19.82 11.79 -17.92
CA GLN A 583 20.90 11.57 -18.89
C GLN A 583 22.26 11.97 -18.32
N LYS A 584 22.34 13.09 -17.60
CA LYS A 584 23.57 13.55 -16.93
C LYS A 584 24.03 12.54 -15.87
N GLY A 585 23.10 12.06 -15.03
CA GLY A 585 23.37 11.01 -14.04
C GLY A 585 23.80 9.69 -14.72
N GLY A 586 23.15 9.31 -15.82
CA GLY A 586 23.48 8.14 -16.61
C GLY A 586 24.90 8.18 -17.19
N ARG A 587 25.38 9.33 -17.65
CA ARG A 587 26.76 9.50 -18.10
C ARG A 587 27.78 9.20 -17.00
N ALA A 588 27.51 9.62 -15.78
CA ALA A 588 28.35 9.31 -14.62
C ALA A 588 28.40 7.79 -14.34
N ALA A 589 27.28 7.09 -14.56
CA ALA A 589 27.18 5.64 -14.48
C ALA A 589 27.64 4.90 -15.76
N ARG A 590 28.18 5.60 -16.76
CA ARG A 590 28.61 5.07 -18.07
C ARG A 590 27.45 4.43 -18.86
N VAL A 591 26.25 4.97 -18.71
CA VAL A 591 25.06 4.60 -19.49
C VAL A 591 24.88 5.60 -20.62
N ARG A 592 24.82 5.14 -21.86
CA ARG A 592 24.52 5.98 -23.01
C ARG A 592 23.02 6.11 -23.18
N MET A 593 22.53 7.35 -23.15
CA MET A 593 21.16 7.70 -23.44
C MET A 593 21.11 8.64 -24.66
N PRO A 594 20.17 8.48 -25.60
CA PRO A 594 19.99 9.41 -26.73
C PRO A 594 19.64 10.82 -26.22
N ASN A 595 19.57 11.81 -27.10
CA ASN A 595 18.97 13.09 -26.73
C ASN A 595 17.45 12.94 -26.56
N PHE A 596 16.81 13.88 -25.85
CA PHE A 596 15.39 13.80 -25.53
C PHE A 596 14.49 13.64 -26.76
N GLY A 597 14.71 14.39 -27.84
CA GLY A 597 13.90 14.29 -29.07
C GLY A 597 13.96 12.88 -29.67
N LYS A 598 15.17 12.32 -29.83
CA LYS A 598 15.33 10.96 -30.36
C LYS A 598 14.70 9.90 -29.46
N PHE A 599 14.81 10.03 -28.14
CA PHE A 599 14.15 9.14 -27.18
C PHE A 599 12.63 9.23 -27.31
N TRP A 600 12.11 10.45 -27.30
CA TRP A 600 10.68 10.68 -27.39
C TRP A 600 10.09 10.17 -28.71
N ASP A 601 10.72 10.47 -29.84
CA ASP A 601 10.24 10.07 -31.16
C ASP A 601 10.32 8.55 -31.40
N ALA A 602 11.35 7.90 -30.85
CA ALA A 602 11.55 6.45 -31.01
C ALA A 602 10.37 5.60 -30.46
N ASN A 603 9.58 6.14 -29.53
CA ASN A 603 8.49 5.40 -28.91
C ASN A 603 8.96 4.07 -28.28
N GLU A 604 10.15 4.09 -27.66
CA GLU A 604 10.81 2.94 -27.05
C GLU A 604 11.25 3.27 -25.62
N LEU A 605 11.26 2.25 -24.75
CA LEU A 605 11.86 2.37 -23.42
C LEU A 605 13.40 2.20 -23.52
N ILE A 606 14.11 2.81 -22.57
CA ILE A 606 15.55 2.60 -22.39
C ILE A 606 15.77 1.59 -21.25
N GLU A 607 16.38 0.46 -21.56
CA GLU A 607 16.81 -0.50 -20.53
C GLU A 607 18.13 -0.03 -19.92
N MET A 608 18.19 0.02 -18.58
CA MET A 608 19.35 0.41 -17.80
C MET A 608 20.30 -0.77 -17.61
N LYS A 609 21.60 -0.46 -17.51
CA LYS A 609 22.65 -1.45 -17.48
C LYS A 609 22.62 -2.26 -16.17
N PHE A 610 22.73 -3.59 -16.27
CA PHE A 610 22.84 -4.48 -15.12
C PHE A 610 24.12 -4.19 -14.30
N ASN A 611 23.97 -4.08 -12.98
CA ASN A 611 25.07 -3.86 -12.03
C ASN A 611 25.35 -5.12 -11.21
N LYS A 612 26.45 -5.82 -11.56
CA LYS A 612 26.86 -7.06 -10.87
C LYS A 612 27.15 -6.85 -9.38
N LYS A 613 27.71 -5.69 -9.00
CA LYS A 613 28.00 -5.38 -7.60
C LYS A 613 26.70 -5.17 -6.81
N ALA A 614 25.71 -4.51 -7.40
CA ALA A 614 24.41 -4.33 -6.76
C ALA A 614 23.67 -5.67 -6.60
N ALA A 615 23.90 -6.66 -7.46
CA ALA A 615 23.29 -7.99 -7.36
C ALA A 615 23.76 -8.77 -6.12
N SER A 616 24.93 -8.46 -5.58
CA SER A 616 25.45 -9.08 -4.35
C SER A 616 25.13 -8.30 -3.06
N PHE A 617 24.19 -7.36 -3.12
CA PHE A 617 23.80 -6.58 -1.95
C PHE A 617 23.11 -7.45 -0.89
N VAL A 618 23.61 -7.36 0.35
CA VAL A 618 23.03 -8.00 1.53
C VAL A 618 22.69 -6.92 2.56
N ARG A 619 21.44 -6.80 2.92
CA ARG A 619 20.98 -5.84 3.94
C ARG A 619 21.67 -6.10 5.26
N HIS A 620 22.17 -5.07 5.93
CA HIS A 620 22.90 -5.12 7.21
C HIS A 620 24.24 -5.87 7.19
N ALA A 621 24.81 -6.21 6.03
CA ALA A 621 26.09 -6.90 5.96
C ALA A 621 27.25 -6.09 6.57
N ASP A 622 27.31 -4.77 6.35
CA ASP A 622 28.34 -3.90 6.89
C ASP A 622 28.22 -3.77 8.41
N PHE A 623 27.01 -3.64 8.95
CA PHE A 623 26.74 -3.68 10.39
C PHE A 623 27.22 -5.02 11.00
N ARG A 624 26.88 -6.15 10.38
CA ARG A 624 27.33 -7.47 10.85
C ARG A 624 28.84 -7.60 10.83
N LYS A 625 29.50 -7.09 9.81
CA LYS A 625 30.95 -7.13 9.66
C LYS A 625 31.66 -6.35 10.78
N ASP A 626 31.19 -5.13 11.02
CA ASP A 626 31.73 -4.24 12.05
C ASP A 626 30.64 -3.29 12.59
N PRO A 627 29.97 -3.64 13.69
CA PRO A 627 28.89 -2.83 14.26
C PRO A 627 29.36 -1.52 14.89
N ILE A 628 30.67 -1.37 15.14
CA ILE A 628 31.24 -0.13 15.70
C ILE A 628 31.47 0.88 14.57
N MET A 629 32.04 0.42 13.45
CA MET A 629 32.28 1.28 12.28
C MET A 629 31.01 1.52 11.43
N ASN A 630 30.04 0.63 11.50
CA ASN A 630 28.78 0.71 10.78
C ASN A 630 27.59 0.52 11.72
N PRO A 631 27.42 1.41 12.73
CA PRO A 631 26.33 1.30 13.69
C PRO A 631 24.98 1.46 13.00
N LEU A 632 23.94 0.89 13.56
CA LEU A 632 22.57 1.19 13.17
C LEU A 632 22.16 2.60 13.63
N GLY A 633 21.13 3.17 13.05
CA GLY A 633 20.61 4.50 13.41
C GLY A 633 19.82 4.54 14.74
N THR A 634 19.88 3.49 15.54
CA THR A 634 19.28 3.43 16.88
C THR A 634 20.15 4.17 17.91
N PRO A 635 19.60 4.59 19.06
CA PRO A 635 20.38 5.22 20.14
C PRO A 635 21.57 4.38 20.62
N SER A 636 21.43 3.05 20.63
CA SER A 636 22.51 2.12 21.02
C SER A 636 23.50 1.80 19.90
N GLY A 637 23.20 2.18 18.66
CA GLY A 637 23.91 1.72 17.46
C GLY A 637 23.70 0.23 17.13
N LYS A 638 22.87 -0.48 17.90
CA LYS A 638 22.57 -1.91 17.79
C LYS A 638 21.08 -2.14 17.50
N ILE A 639 20.71 -3.41 17.30
CA ILE A 639 19.31 -3.84 17.23
C ILE A 639 18.69 -3.70 18.61
N GLU A 640 17.64 -2.88 18.75
CA GLU A 640 16.97 -2.67 20.03
C GLU A 640 15.79 -3.66 20.19
N ILE A 641 16.05 -4.79 20.83
CA ILE A 641 15.00 -5.74 21.23
C ILE A 641 14.20 -5.16 22.40
N TYR A 642 14.84 -4.35 23.24
CA TYR A 642 14.19 -3.50 24.23
C TYR A 642 14.59 -2.04 23.93
N SER A 643 13.59 -1.19 23.74
CA SER A 643 13.82 0.24 23.44
C SER A 643 13.56 1.11 24.66
N LYS A 644 14.64 1.69 25.22
CA LYS A 644 14.54 2.67 26.32
C LYS A 644 13.79 3.94 25.89
N THR A 645 13.81 4.26 24.61
CA THR A 645 13.07 5.40 24.07
C THR A 645 11.56 5.18 24.19
N ILE A 646 11.08 4.01 23.78
CA ILE A 646 9.65 3.64 23.88
C ILE A 646 9.25 3.48 25.35
N GLU A 647 10.12 2.90 26.19
CA GLU A 647 9.90 2.84 27.65
C GLU A 647 9.60 4.23 28.20
N GLY A 648 10.43 5.22 27.83
CA GLY A 648 10.28 6.61 28.26
C GLY A 648 8.97 7.30 27.83
N TYR A 649 8.30 6.81 26.80
CA TYR A 649 6.98 7.32 26.40
C TYR A 649 5.83 6.83 27.29
N GLY A 650 6.02 5.71 27.99
CA GLY A 650 5.02 5.17 28.92
C GLY A 650 3.71 4.71 28.25
N TYR A 651 3.74 4.33 26.99
CA TYR A 651 2.57 3.87 26.24
C TYR A 651 2.20 2.44 26.64
N LYS A 652 1.01 2.26 27.22
CA LYS A 652 0.49 0.93 27.58
C LYS A 652 0.15 0.07 26.36
N ASP A 653 -0.14 0.69 25.23
CA ASP A 653 -0.52 0.06 23.97
C ASP A 653 0.66 -0.17 23.00
N CYS A 654 1.88 0.18 23.44
CA CYS A 654 3.14 -0.18 22.79
C CYS A 654 4.26 -0.30 23.83
N PRO A 655 4.41 -1.45 24.50
CA PRO A 655 5.50 -1.72 25.47
C PRO A 655 6.88 -1.63 24.87
N ALA A 656 7.90 -1.58 25.71
CA ALA A 656 9.29 -1.34 25.34
C ALA A 656 10.01 -2.54 24.67
N HIS A 657 9.37 -3.68 24.52
CA HIS A 657 9.82 -4.87 23.79
C HIS A 657 8.62 -5.56 23.11
N PRO A 658 8.85 -6.49 22.17
CA PRO A 658 7.76 -7.27 21.58
C PRO A 658 6.91 -7.95 22.67
N THR A 659 5.60 -7.68 22.63
CA THR A 659 4.66 -8.16 23.65
C THR A 659 3.39 -8.66 22.95
N TRP A 660 2.86 -9.80 23.42
CA TRP A 660 1.54 -10.24 22.99
C TRP A 660 0.47 -9.39 23.69
N MET A 661 -0.35 -8.75 22.88
CA MET A 661 -1.46 -7.93 23.34
C MET A 661 -2.74 -8.38 22.64
N GLU A 662 -3.75 -8.71 23.41
CA GLU A 662 -5.03 -9.14 22.87
C GLU A 662 -5.77 -7.95 22.27
N PRO A 663 -6.08 -7.99 20.95
CA PRO A 663 -6.90 -6.97 20.34
C PRO A 663 -8.33 -7.00 20.86
N THR A 664 -9.01 -5.85 20.81
CA THR A 664 -10.41 -5.75 21.30
C THR A 664 -11.41 -6.53 20.44
N GLU A 665 -11.15 -6.62 19.13
CA GLU A 665 -11.93 -7.39 18.19
C GLU A 665 -10.99 -8.38 17.48
N PHE A 666 -10.99 -9.64 17.90
CA PHE A 666 -10.23 -10.72 17.27
C PHE A 666 -10.88 -12.07 17.58
N TYR A 667 -10.38 -13.13 16.98
CA TYR A 667 -10.93 -14.49 17.13
C TYR A 667 -11.15 -14.91 18.59
N GLY A 668 -10.24 -14.55 19.51
CA GLY A 668 -10.34 -14.89 20.94
C GLY A 668 -11.42 -14.12 21.70
N SER A 669 -11.94 -13.01 21.15
CA SER A 669 -13.03 -12.21 21.73
C SER A 669 -14.39 -12.44 21.05
N THR A 670 -14.51 -13.43 20.13
CA THR A 670 -15.75 -13.72 19.39
C THR A 670 -16.88 -14.16 20.31
N LYS A 671 -18.07 -13.61 20.07
CA LYS A 671 -19.33 -14.09 20.62
C LYS A 671 -19.95 -15.12 19.67
N GLN A 672 -20.99 -15.80 20.13
CA GLN A 672 -21.69 -16.79 19.31
C GLN A 672 -22.13 -16.20 17.94
N GLY A 673 -21.71 -16.86 16.87
CA GLY A 673 -22.04 -16.47 15.50
C GLY A 673 -21.19 -15.31 14.92
N GLU A 674 -20.18 -14.84 15.64
CA GLU A 674 -19.20 -13.87 15.10
C GLU A 674 -18.03 -14.58 14.45
N LEU A 675 -17.53 -13.99 13.37
CA LEU A 675 -16.38 -14.43 12.60
C LEU A 675 -15.36 -13.28 12.49
N GLN A 676 -14.08 -13.62 12.46
CA GLN A 676 -13.01 -12.65 12.23
C GLN A 676 -13.04 -12.16 10.79
N LEU A 677 -13.21 -10.86 10.58
CA LEU A 677 -13.12 -10.25 9.27
C LEU A 677 -11.66 -10.01 8.89
N MET A 678 -11.29 -10.42 7.68
CA MET A 678 -10.05 -10.06 7.02
C MET A 678 -10.34 -9.22 5.79
N SER A 679 -9.39 -8.33 5.46
CA SER A 679 -9.46 -7.41 4.33
C SER A 679 -8.17 -7.48 3.51
N ALA A 680 -8.05 -8.53 2.67
CA ALA A 680 -6.87 -8.76 1.83
C ALA A 680 -6.91 -7.91 0.55
N HIS A 681 -5.74 -7.73 -0.10
CA HIS A 681 -5.64 -7.05 -1.39
C HIS A 681 -6.21 -7.91 -2.52
N ALA A 682 -7.05 -7.32 -3.38
CA ALA A 682 -7.70 -8.04 -4.47
C ALA A 682 -6.77 -8.26 -5.67
N ALA A 683 -6.89 -9.42 -6.34
CA ALA A 683 -6.05 -9.80 -7.47
C ALA A 683 -6.35 -9.05 -8.79
N HIS A 684 -7.57 -8.53 -8.93
CA HIS A 684 -8.08 -7.96 -10.18
C HIS A 684 -8.20 -6.43 -10.18
N ARG A 685 -7.58 -5.77 -9.18
CA ARG A 685 -7.55 -4.31 -9.08
C ARG A 685 -6.35 -3.82 -8.28
N LEU A 686 -6.07 -2.53 -8.36
CA LEU A 686 -5.13 -1.83 -7.50
C LEU A 686 -5.92 -1.05 -6.46
N HIS A 687 -6.07 -1.59 -5.25
CA HIS A 687 -6.97 -1.07 -4.23
C HIS A 687 -8.38 -0.83 -4.80
N SER A 688 -8.85 0.42 -4.84
CA SER A 688 -10.15 0.78 -5.43
C SER A 688 -10.12 1.01 -6.95
N GLN A 689 -8.94 1.12 -7.55
CA GLN A 689 -8.83 1.30 -9.00
C GLN A 689 -9.21 0.01 -9.72
N PHE A 690 -9.91 0.15 -10.85
CA PHE A 690 -10.44 -0.93 -11.71
C PHE A 690 -11.62 -1.71 -11.12
N ASN A 691 -12.22 -1.29 -9.99
CA ASN A 691 -13.43 -1.92 -9.47
C ASN A 691 -14.62 -1.82 -10.47
N TYR A 692 -14.59 -0.80 -11.32
CA TYR A 692 -15.52 -0.54 -12.43
C TYR A 692 -15.15 -1.25 -13.75
N ALA A 693 -13.94 -1.84 -13.85
CA ALA A 693 -13.46 -2.42 -15.10
C ALA A 693 -14.10 -3.80 -15.39
N LYS A 694 -14.09 -4.24 -16.65
CA LYS A 694 -14.59 -5.55 -17.07
C LYS A 694 -13.94 -6.73 -16.35
N LEU A 695 -12.73 -6.57 -15.83
CA LEU A 695 -12.10 -7.57 -14.96
C LEU A 695 -12.97 -7.97 -13.77
N ARG A 696 -13.89 -7.11 -13.34
CA ARG A 696 -14.86 -7.40 -12.27
C ARG A 696 -15.73 -8.61 -12.61
N GLU A 697 -16.07 -8.82 -13.86
CA GLU A 697 -16.89 -9.95 -14.33
C GLU A 697 -16.23 -11.31 -14.06
N GLN A 698 -14.91 -11.35 -13.87
CA GLN A 698 -14.16 -12.57 -13.60
C GLN A 698 -14.24 -13.01 -12.14
N TYR A 699 -14.54 -12.12 -11.19
CA TYR A 699 -14.51 -12.44 -9.76
C TYR A 699 -15.80 -12.10 -9.00
N ALA A 700 -16.59 -11.16 -9.49
CA ALA A 700 -17.81 -10.75 -8.79
C ALA A 700 -18.83 -11.90 -8.74
N ILE A 701 -19.45 -12.08 -7.59
CA ILE A 701 -20.50 -13.07 -7.37
C ILE A 701 -21.82 -12.32 -7.18
N ALA A 702 -22.85 -12.69 -7.94
CA ALA A 702 -24.12 -11.97 -7.99
C ALA A 702 -23.93 -10.44 -8.16
N ASN A 703 -22.92 -10.07 -8.98
CA ASN A 703 -22.50 -8.69 -9.26
C ASN A 703 -22.06 -7.88 -8.01
N ARG A 704 -21.50 -8.54 -6.99
CA ARG A 704 -20.96 -7.90 -5.77
C ARG A 704 -19.55 -8.41 -5.49
N GLU A 705 -18.85 -7.74 -4.58
CA GLU A 705 -17.60 -8.24 -4.05
C GLU A 705 -17.83 -9.60 -3.37
N PRO A 706 -16.91 -10.56 -3.53
CA PRO A 706 -17.03 -11.85 -2.86
C PRO A 706 -16.73 -11.76 -1.37
N ILE A 707 -17.37 -12.62 -0.59
CA ILE A 707 -16.95 -13.00 0.76
C ILE A 707 -16.49 -14.47 0.76
N SER A 708 -15.23 -14.71 1.10
CA SER A 708 -14.71 -16.06 1.28
C SER A 708 -15.14 -16.58 2.65
N ILE A 709 -15.72 -17.81 2.68
CA ILE A 709 -16.28 -18.44 3.88
C ILE A 709 -15.83 -19.88 3.92
N HIS A 710 -15.32 -20.35 5.09
CA HIS A 710 -14.96 -21.76 5.26
C HIS A 710 -16.21 -22.66 5.14
N PRO A 711 -16.15 -23.89 4.57
CA PRO A 711 -17.31 -24.78 4.36
C PRO A 711 -18.11 -25.06 5.63
N GLU A 712 -17.45 -25.27 6.78
CA GLU A 712 -18.15 -25.54 8.04
C GLU A 712 -18.89 -24.30 8.57
N ASP A 713 -18.30 -23.11 8.40
CA ASP A 713 -18.95 -21.84 8.78
C ASP A 713 -20.13 -21.55 7.84
N ALA A 714 -19.97 -21.76 6.53
CA ALA A 714 -21.04 -21.61 5.55
C ALA A 714 -22.22 -22.55 5.85
N LYS A 715 -21.93 -23.81 6.18
CA LYS A 715 -22.93 -24.80 6.57
C LYS A 715 -23.69 -24.39 7.84
N ALA A 716 -22.97 -23.87 8.85
CA ALA A 716 -23.58 -23.41 10.11
C ALA A 716 -24.57 -22.25 9.88
N HIS A 717 -24.34 -21.44 8.85
CA HIS A 717 -25.17 -20.29 8.47
C HIS A 717 -26.14 -20.57 7.31
N GLY A 718 -26.21 -21.83 6.79
CA GLY A 718 -27.07 -22.21 5.67
C GLY A 718 -26.71 -21.51 4.34
N ILE A 719 -25.44 -21.14 4.16
CA ILE A 719 -24.92 -20.42 2.99
C ILE A 719 -24.26 -21.39 2.01
N LYS A 720 -24.45 -21.16 0.71
CA LYS A 720 -23.80 -21.89 -0.39
C LYS A 720 -23.08 -20.91 -1.30
N SER A 721 -22.07 -21.38 -2.06
CA SER A 721 -21.43 -20.56 -3.09
C SER A 721 -22.46 -20.02 -4.08
N GLY A 722 -22.34 -18.72 -4.39
CA GLY A 722 -23.28 -18.00 -5.25
C GLY A 722 -24.44 -17.32 -4.52
N ASP A 723 -24.71 -17.66 -3.25
CA ASP A 723 -25.72 -16.97 -2.45
C ASP A 723 -25.33 -15.51 -2.19
N LEU A 724 -26.34 -14.64 -2.07
CA LEU A 724 -26.14 -13.32 -1.48
C LEU A 724 -26.05 -13.45 0.03
N VAL A 725 -25.09 -12.74 0.63
CA VAL A 725 -24.82 -12.74 2.07
C VAL A 725 -24.84 -11.29 2.58
N ARG A 726 -25.54 -11.06 3.66
CA ARG A 726 -25.43 -9.87 4.49
C ARG A 726 -24.34 -10.12 5.52
N ALA A 727 -23.26 -9.34 5.48
CA ALA A 727 -22.27 -9.29 6.54
C ALA A 727 -22.43 -7.99 7.32
N TYR A 728 -22.45 -8.03 8.66
CA TYR A 728 -22.79 -6.87 9.47
C TYR A 728 -22.17 -6.90 10.87
N ASN A 729 -22.08 -5.72 11.46
CA ASN A 729 -21.76 -5.46 12.86
C ASN A 729 -22.36 -4.10 13.28
N ASP A 730 -21.98 -3.60 14.47
CA ASP A 730 -22.52 -2.33 15.00
C ASP A 730 -22.14 -1.08 14.16
N ARG A 731 -21.11 -1.18 13.29
CA ARG A 731 -20.68 -0.08 12.40
C ARG A 731 -21.51 0.01 11.13
N GLY A 732 -22.04 -1.09 10.65
CA GLY A 732 -22.88 -1.12 9.45
C GLY A 732 -23.06 -2.51 8.87
N GLU A 733 -23.48 -2.54 7.60
CA GLU A 733 -23.77 -3.78 6.88
C GLU A 733 -23.42 -3.69 5.40
N VAL A 734 -23.00 -4.82 4.84
CA VAL A 734 -22.65 -4.94 3.44
C VAL A 734 -23.31 -6.16 2.79
N LEU A 735 -23.68 -6.02 1.53
CA LEU A 735 -24.19 -7.12 0.70
C LEU A 735 -23.08 -7.63 -0.19
N VAL A 736 -22.77 -8.92 -0.09
CA VAL A 736 -21.66 -9.61 -0.78
C VAL A 736 -22.13 -10.92 -1.40
N GLY A 737 -21.33 -11.48 -2.29
CA GLY A 737 -21.60 -12.80 -2.88
C GLY A 737 -20.75 -13.89 -2.22
N ALA A 738 -21.35 -15.03 -1.84
CA ALA A 738 -20.65 -16.09 -1.14
C ALA A 738 -19.68 -16.88 -2.05
N LEU A 739 -18.43 -17.00 -1.61
CA LEU A 739 -17.43 -17.94 -2.10
C LEU A 739 -17.10 -18.93 -0.98
N VAL A 740 -17.71 -20.10 -1.00
CA VAL A 740 -17.41 -21.15 -0.02
C VAL A 740 -16.15 -21.89 -0.44
N THR A 741 -15.12 -21.88 0.41
CA THR A 741 -13.79 -22.43 0.11
C THR A 741 -13.08 -22.90 1.36
N ASP A 742 -12.35 -24.01 1.26
CA ASP A 742 -11.41 -24.50 2.28
C ASP A 742 -10.07 -23.74 2.32
N GLY A 743 -9.92 -22.78 1.38
CA GLY A 743 -8.76 -21.88 1.29
C GLY A 743 -8.77 -20.73 2.32
N ILE A 744 -9.59 -20.79 3.36
CA ILE A 744 -9.61 -19.82 4.45
C ILE A 744 -9.69 -20.54 5.80
N LYS A 745 -9.07 -19.97 6.82
CA LYS A 745 -9.14 -20.51 8.20
C LYS A 745 -10.58 -20.52 8.70
N GLN A 746 -11.04 -21.64 9.26
CA GLN A 746 -12.35 -21.73 9.93
C GLN A 746 -12.45 -20.66 11.04
N GLY A 747 -13.61 -20.01 11.15
CA GLY A 747 -13.86 -18.91 12.08
C GLY A 747 -13.42 -17.53 11.53
N ALA A 748 -12.95 -17.48 10.28
CA ALA A 748 -12.62 -16.24 9.59
C ALA A 748 -13.38 -16.12 8.26
N VAL A 749 -13.60 -14.86 7.85
CA VAL A 749 -14.13 -14.51 6.53
C VAL A 749 -13.26 -13.44 5.91
N CYS A 750 -13.19 -13.39 4.58
CA CYS A 750 -12.47 -12.35 3.86
C CYS A 750 -13.36 -11.63 2.84
N ILE A 751 -13.40 -10.30 2.92
CA ILE A 751 -13.91 -9.41 1.89
C ILE A 751 -12.74 -8.55 1.44
N HIS A 752 -12.36 -8.63 0.16
CA HIS A 752 -11.20 -7.89 -0.33
C HIS A 752 -11.39 -6.37 -0.23
N GLU A 753 -10.35 -5.66 0.20
CA GLU A 753 -10.34 -4.20 0.27
C GLU A 753 -10.54 -3.56 -1.11
N GLY A 754 -10.99 -2.29 -1.15
CA GLY A 754 -11.07 -1.48 -2.36
C GLY A 754 -12.38 -1.57 -3.14
N GLY A 755 -13.35 -2.38 -2.72
CA GLY A 755 -14.71 -2.30 -3.24
C GLY A 755 -15.31 -0.91 -2.98
N TRP A 756 -15.84 -0.25 -4.03
CA TRP A 756 -16.40 1.10 -3.86
C TRP A 756 -17.62 1.08 -2.95
N PRO A 757 -17.64 1.85 -1.87
CA PRO A 757 -18.83 1.98 -1.03
C PRO A 757 -20.03 2.48 -1.85
N ASP A 758 -21.15 1.80 -1.71
CA ASP A 758 -22.40 2.10 -2.41
C ASP A 758 -23.57 1.95 -1.42
N LEU A 759 -23.72 2.95 -0.55
CA LEU A 759 -24.73 2.91 0.50
C LEU A 759 -26.13 3.15 -0.06
N ASP A 760 -27.05 2.25 0.26
CA ASP A 760 -28.45 2.43 -0.03
C ASP A 760 -29.01 3.59 0.83
N PRO A 761 -29.61 4.63 0.21
CA PRO A 761 -30.06 5.81 0.97
C PRO A 761 -31.19 5.53 1.96
N ASN A 762 -31.93 4.43 1.79
CA ASN A 762 -33.07 4.08 2.63
C ASN A 762 -32.67 3.17 3.81
N THR A 763 -31.76 2.21 3.56
CA THR A 763 -31.38 1.19 4.56
C THR A 763 -30.02 1.44 5.18
N GLY A 764 -29.11 2.19 4.51
CA GLY A 764 -27.72 2.36 4.90
C GLY A 764 -26.81 1.18 4.54
N MET A 765 -27.36 0.07 4.00
CA MET A 765 -26.59 -1.11 3.60
C MET A 765 -25.71 -0.79 2.39
N CYS A 766 -24.45 -1.18 2.43
CA CYS A 766 -23.55 -1.09 1.30
C CYS A 766 -23.85 -2.20 0.28
N ARG A 767 -24.34 -1.85 -0.90
CA ARG A 767 -24.81 -2.76 -1.95
C ARG A 767 -23.68 -3.45 -2.72
N ASN A 768 -22.44 -2.94 -2.63
CA ASN A 768 -21.31 -3.40 -3.44
C ASN A 768 -20.26 -4.20 -2.63
N GLY A 769 -20.41 -4.34 -1.32
CA GLY A 769 -19.42 -5.04 -0.49
C GLY A 769 -18.18 -4.20 -0.16
N GLY A 770 -18.33 -2.89 0.04
CA GLY A 770 -17.25 -2.02 0.54
C GLY A 770 -16.90 -2.37 1.97
N VAL A 771 -15.83 -3.16 2.17
CA VAL A 771 -15.47 -3.79 3.44
C VAL A 771 -15.27 -2.79 4.59
N ASN A 772 -14.83 -1.56 4.30
CA ASN A 772 -14.59 -0.56 5.33
C ASN A 772 -15.84 0.00 6.01
N VAL A 773 -17.01 -0.36 5.55
CA VAL A 773 -18.27 -0.17 6.32
C VAL A 773 -18.25 -0.99 7.62
N LEU A 774 -17.48 -2.09 7.67
CA LEU A 774 -17.43 -3.04 8.77
C LEU A 774 -16.14 -2.94 9.61
N THR A 775 -15.08 -2.33 9.08
CA THR A 775 -13.76 -2.29 9.75
C THR A 775 -13.71 -1.23 10.86
N SER A 776 -12.86 -1.46 11.86
CA SER A 776 -12.74 -0.60 13.03
C SER A 776 -11.81 0.59 12.77
N ASP A 777 -12.26 1.81 13.03
CA ASP A 777 -11.45 3.04 12.94
C ASP A 777 -10.80 3.35 14.31
N ILE A 778 -9.86 2.48 14.68
CA ILE A 778 -9.00 2.66 15.86
C ILE A 778 -7.54 2.77 15.41
N PRO A 779 -6.66 3.45 16.16
CA PRO A 779 -5.24 3.45 15.89
C PRO A 779 -4.61 2.09 16.18
N THR A 780 -3.49 1.77 15.54
CA THR A 780 -2.66 0.62 15.91
C THR A 780 -2.14 0.74 17.34
N SER A 781 -1.62 1.89 17.71
CA SER A 781 -1.24 2.33 19.06
C SER A 781 -1.01 3.84 19.08
N ARG A 782 -0.73 4.43 20.25
CA ARG A 782 -0.28 5.83 20.40
C ARG A 782 1.09 6.08 19.79
N LEU A 783 1.89 5.04 19.58
CA LEU A 783 3.20 5.19 18.93
C LEU A 783 3.01 5.50 17.44
N GLY A 784 2.38 4.60 16.67
CA GLY A 784 2.31 4.67 15.21
C GLY A 784 1.08 5.40 14.68
N ASN A 785 -0.07 5.29 15.34
CA ASN A 785 -1.37 5.78 14.86
C ASN A 785 -1.71 5.27 13.44
N GLY A 786 -1.25 4.08 13.09
CA GLY A 786 -1.59 3.42 11.84
C GLY A 786 -3.04 2.93 11.80
N CYS A 787 -3.51 2.47 10.64
CA CYS A 787 -4.84 1.89 10.50
C CYS A 787 -4.92 0.46 11.05
N ALA A 788 -6.04 0.10 11.66
CA ALA A 788 -6.30 -1.23 12.21
C ALA A 788 -7.40 -1.99 11.43
N ALA A 789 -7.36 -1.90 10.10
CA ALA A 789 -8.39 -2.41 9.19
C ALA A 789 -8.74 -3.91 9.35
N ASN A 790 -7.79 -4.73 9.84
CA ASN A 790 -8.02 -6.17 10.06
C ASN A 790 -8.54 -6.51 11.47
N SER A 791 -8.75 -5.50 12.33
CA SER A 791 -9.30 -5.69 13.69
C SER A 791 -10.80 -5.48 13.66
N ALA A 792 -11.56 -6.46 13.15
CA ALA A 792 -13.00 -6.40 13.10
C ALA A 792 -13.66 -7.78 13.22
N LEU A 793 -14.78 -7.86 13.91
CA LEU A 793 -15.66 -9.01 13.98
C LEU A 793 -16.96 -8.73 13.22
N VAL A 794 -17.51 -9.75 12.58
CA VAL A 794 -18.77 -9.64 11.83
C VAL A 794 -19.66 -10.85 12.07
N LYS A 795 -20.96 -10.66 11.89
CA LYS A 795 -21.94 -11.71 11.70
C LYS A 795 -22.29 -11.83 10.22
N ILE A 796 -22.65 -13.02 9.80
CA ILE A 796 -23.07 -13.29 8.43
C ILE A 796 -24.41 -14.02 8.42
N GLU A 797 -25.24 -13.70 7.43
CA GLU A 797 -26.47 -14.42 7.18
C GLU A 797 -26.80 -14.47 5.69
N LYS A 798 -27.50 -15.51 5.26
CA LYS A 798 -28.02 -15.59 3.90
C LYS A 798 -29.05 -14.47 3.67
N TYR A 799 -28.81 -13.65 2.66
CA TYR A 799 -29.74 -12.60 2.28
C TYR A 799 -30.88 -13.16 1.43
N THR A 800 -32.11 -13.06 1.90
CA THR A 800 -33.31 -13.59 1.21
C THR A 800 -34.20 -12.50 0.59
N GLY A 801 -33.86 -11.24 0.80
CA GLY A 801 -34.59 -10.09 0.24
C GLY A 801 -34.35 -9.92 -1.27
N GLN A 802 -35.10 -8.99 -1.87
CA GLN A 802 -34.82 -8.56 -3.22
C GLN A 802 -33.47 -7.82 -3.25
N ALA A 803 -32.55 -8.28 -4.11
CA ALA A 803 -31.24 -7.65 -4.26
C ALA A 803 -31.39 -6.21 -4.77
N PRO A 804 -30.90 -5.18 -4.03
CA PRO A 804 -30.97 -3.80 -4.51
C PRO A 804 -30.05 -3.61 -5.72
N ALA A 805 -30.43 -2.68 -6.61
CA ALA A 805 -29.63 -2.34 -7.77
C ALA A 805 -28.28 -1.72 -7.35
N LEU A 806 -27.21 -2.15 -8.00
CA LEU A 806 -25.87 -1.60 -7.78
C LEU A 806 -25.75 -0.22 -8.43
N MET A 807 -25.33 0.78 -7.67
CA MET A 807 -25.16 2.17 -8.08
C MET A 807 -23.73 2.70 -7.92
N ALA A 808 -22.79 1.83 -7.49
CA ALA A 808 -21.40 2.21 -7.23
C ALA A 808 -20.77 2.99 -8.39
N PHE A 809 -20.99 2.53 -9.62
CA PHE A 809 -20.37 3.06 -10.85
C PHE A 809 -21.29 3.99 -11.66
N THR A 810 -22.46 4.31 -11.14
CA THR A 810 -23.40 5.24 -11.77
C THR A 810 -23.08 6.67 -11.32
N PRO A 811 -22.96 7.63 -12.24
CA PRO A 811 -22.86 9.05 -11.87
C PRO A 811 -24.03 9.49 -10.99
N PRO A 812 -23.86 10.49 -10.12
CA PRO A 812 -24.97 11.04 -9.36
C PRO A 812 -25.94 11.80 -10.28
N LYS A 813 -27.13 12.11 -9.77
CA LYS A 813 -28.12 12.88 -10.53
C LYS A 813 -27.55 14.25 -10.93
N GLY A 814 -27.79 14.65 -12.16
CA GLY A 814 -27.32 15.91 -12.75
C GLY A 814 -25.90 15.87 -13.34
N ALA A 815 -25.14 14.77 -13.13
CA ALA A 815 -23.75 14.65 -13.60
C ALA A 815 -23.65 14.00 -15.00
#